data_5a1e821bb4a1906f069cb1e20fc3828e
#
_entry.id   5a1e821bb4a1906f069cb1e20fc3828e
#
_cell.length_a   1.000
_cell.length_b   1.000
_cell.length_c   1.000
_cell.angle_alpha   90.00
_cell.angle_beta   90.00
_cell.angle_gamma   90.00
#
_symmetry.space_group_name_H-M   'P 1'
#
loop_
_entity.id
_entity.type
_entity.pdbx_description
1 polymer ?
#
loop_
_entity_poly.entity_id
_entity_poly.type
_entity_poly.pdbx_seq_one_letter_code
_entity_poly.pdbx_strand_id
1 'polypeptide(L)'
;MTTHRKPAREAASTFVRRHIGPSPRDVAAMLETVAAKSLSELMAQTMPSSIRQQAPLDLGLALSETEALAHMRELASQNQVFTSLIGQGYSGTILPAVIQRNILENPAWYTAYTPYQPEISQGRLEALFNFQTMICDLTGLDVANASLLDEATAAAEAMALAERAGQSKTKSFFVDCEVHPQTLAVLRTRAEPLGWKLIVGDPLTDLDDAEVLGGLLQYPGTSGAVRDLRPAIVRLKAKGALAVVAADLLALTLLASPGELGADIAIGSAQRFGVPMGYGGPHAAYMAVRDTLKRSLPGRIVGLSVDSRGQPAYRLALQTREQHIRREKATSNICTAQVLLAVIASMYAVYHGPEGLTHIARSVHRRATVLAAGLRKLGYAPQSEAFFDTVTVDAGGKQKKILAGALAEKINLAAGERTLRIALDETTTPDVVEAVWRAFGGKLAYADVEAGARDALPADLKRATAFLTHPVFHAHRSETELLRYMRKLSDRDLALDRAMIPLGSCTMKLNATSEMIPLTWPEFGALHPFAPREQALGYHALFERLERWLCDITGYDGISLQPNSGAQGEYAGLLAIRSYHAARGESHRRICLIPSSAHGTNPASASMAGMEVVVVACDARGDVDVDDLRAKAEKHSKDLAAIMITYPSTHGVFEEHIRDICDIVHDHGGQVYLDGANLNAQVGLARPGDYGADVSHLNLHKTFCIPHGGGGPGMGPIGVRAHLAPFLPGHPAEDGTKPRAVGPVSAAPFGSASILTISYIYMLMMGGEGLTRATEIAVLNANYIAARLDAHFPVLYRNARGRVAHECIVDPRPLKASSGVTVDDIAKRLIDYGFHAPTMSFPVPGTLMIEPTESESKAEIDRFCDAMIAIRHEIAEIESGRWKVETSPLRHAPHTVHDIADDNWQRPYSRADGCFPDGTSRTDKYWCPVGRVDNVYGDRNLVCSCPLVEDYAQAAE
;
A
#
# COMPACT_ATOMS: atom_id res chain seq x y z
N MET A 1 -29.91 -5.78 -35.97
CA MET A 1 -29.25 -4.48 -35.80
C MET A 1 -27.90 -4.58 -36.44
N THR A 2 -27.67 -3.88 -37.54
CA THR A 2 -26.45 -3.92 -38.34
C THR A 2 -25.31 -3.24 -37.59
N THR A 3 -24.33 -4.02 -37.18
CA THR A 3 -23.05 -3.53 -36.63
C THR A 3 -22.30 -2.79 -37.71
N HIS A 4 -22.37 -1.46 -37.69
CA HIS A 4 -21.43 -0.64 -38.45
C HIS A 4 -20.03 -0.86 -37.86
N ARG A 5 -19.23 -1.70 -38.49
CA ARG A 5 -17.78 -1.70 -38.33
C ARG A 5 -17.28 -0.30 -38.68
N LYS A 6 -16.92 0.50 -37.65
CA LYS A 6 -16.13 1.71 -37.87
C LYS A 6 -14.84 1.30 -38.61
N PRO A 7 -14.39 2.07 -39.62
CA PRO A 7 -13.14 1.77 -40.32
C PRO A 7 -12.00 1.66 -39.28
N ALA A 8 -11.06 0.75 -39.55
CA ALA A 8 -9.88 0.58 -38.73
C ALA A 8 -9.24 1.97 -38.53
N ARG A 9 -9.25 2.46 -37.31
CA ARG A 9 -8.59 3.73 -36.94
C ARG A 9 -7.12 3.61 -37.31
N GLU A 10 -6.59 4.66 -37.94
CA GLU A 10 -5.15 4.72 -38.21
C GLU A 10 -4.36 4.39 -36.95
N ALA A 11 -3.56 3.35 -37.04
CA ALA A 11 -2.76 2.84 -35.92
C ALA A 11 -1.81 3.88 -35.28
N ALA A 12 -1.69 5.06 -35.85
CA ALA A 12 -0.88 6.19 -35.37
C ALA A 12 -1.51 6.95 -34.19
N SER A 13 -2.82 6.83 -33.92
CA SER A 13 -3.54 7.61 -32.92
C SER A 13 -3.90 6.83 -31.64
N THR A 14 -3.51 5.56 -31.50
CA THR A 14 -3.83 4.77 -30.31
C THR A 14 -2.86 5.05 -29.18
N PHE A 15 -3.38 5.04 -27.92
CA PHE A 15 -2.59 5.21 -26.72
C PHE A 15 -1.48 4.15 -26.59
N VAL A 16 -1.69 2.93 -27.08
CA VAL A 16 -0.70 1.83 -27.06
C VAL A 16 0.69 2.28 -27.52
N ARG A 17 0.76 3.11 -28.60
CA ARG A 17 2.02 3.66 -29.09
C ARG A 17 2.61 4.77 -28.23
N ARG A 18 1.84 5.32 -27.30
CA ARG A 18 2.31 6.32 -26.32
C ARG A 18 2.83 5.66 -25.06
N HIS A 19 2.25 4.51 -24.71
CA HIS A 19 2.64 3.75 -23.52
C HIS A 19 3.87 2.88 -23.76
N ILE A 20 3.91 2.12 -24.87
CA ILE A 20 5.03 1.23 -25.19
C ILE A 20 6.23 2.05 -25.65
N GLY A 21 7.36 1.96 -24.91
CA GLY A 21 8.55 2.77 -25.14
C GLY A 21 9.29 2.47 -26.44
N PRO A 22 9.66 1.20 -26.77
CA PRO A 22 10.40 0.88 -27.98
C PRO A 22 9.55 1.08 -29.23
N SER A 23 10.06 1.84 -30.20
CA SER A 23 9.48 1.95 -31.53
C SER A 23 9.58 0.63 -32.33
N PRO A 24 8.84 0.46 -33.41
CA PRO A 24 9.00 -0.72 -34.28
C PRO A 24 10.42 -0.93 -34.80
N ARG A 25 11.18 0.16 -35.04
CA ARG A 25 12.59 0.10 -35.44
C ARG A 25 13.46 -0.37 -34.27
N ASP A 26 13.20 0.12 -33.05
CA ASP A 26 13.92 -0.31 -31.84
C ASP A 26 13.68 -1.79 -31.55
N VAL A 27 12.44 -2.24 -31.66
CA VAL A 27 12.06 -3.66 -31.51
C VAL A 27 12.85 -4.54 -32.48
N ALA A 28 12.97 -4.13 -33.74
CA ALA A 28 13.74 -4.89 -34.76
C ALA A 28 15.24 -4.98 -34.37
N ALA A 29 15.85 -3.87 -33.93
CA ALA A 29 17.25 -3.84 -33.49
C ALA A 29 17.47 -4.67 -32.21
N MET A 30 16.51 -4.62 -31.26
CA MET A 30 16.57 -5.41 -30.03
C MET A 30 16.43 -6.91 -30.31
N LEU A 31 15.54 -7.31 -31.24
CA LEU A 31 15.38 -8.69 -31.67
C LEU A 31 16.65 -9.22 -32.33
N GLU A 32 17.33 -8.41 -33.13
CA GLU A 32 18.65 -8.76 -33.69
C GLU A 32 19.68 -9.03 -32.57
N THR A 33 19.75 -8.15 -31.56
CA THR A 33 20.67 -8.31 -30.41
C THR A 33 20.40 -9.59 -29.62
N VAL A 34 19.13 -9.96 -29.44
CA VAL A 34 18.75 -11.19 -28.72
C VAL A 34 18.73 -12.43 -29.65
N ALA A 35 19.11 -12.31 -30.92
CA ALA A 35 19.11 -13.38 -31.91
C ALA A 35 17.76 -14.09 -32.04
N ALA A 36 16.67 -13.31 -32.16
CA ALA A 36 15.31 -13.79 -32.43
C ALA A 36 14.75 -13.10 -33.71
N LYS A 37 14.05 -13.84 -34.57
CA LYS A 37 13.53 -13.32 -35.86
C LYS A 37 12.25 -12.47 -35.66
N SER A 38 11.53 -12.71 -34.58
CA SER A 38 10.28 -12.05 -34.26
C SER A 38 9.94 -12.14 -32.77
N LEU A 39 9.01 -11.30 -32.30
CA LEU A 39 8.47 -11.42 -30.94
C LEU A 39 7.83 -12.79 -30.69
N SER A 40 7.07 -13.29 -31.65
CA SER A 40 6.45 -14.62 -31.54
C SER A 40 7.47 -15.73 -31.36
N GLU A 41 8.62 -15.66 -32.07
CA GLU A 41 9.72 -16.60 -31.87
C GLU A 41 10.36 -16.43 -30.48
N LEU A 42 10.59 -15.20 -30.03
CA LEU A 42 11.12 -14.92 -28.70
C LEU A 42 10.19 -15.48 -27.61
N MET A 43 8.87 -15.25 -27.71
CA MET A 43 7.90 -15.82 -26.78
C MET A 43 7.91 -17.35 -26.82
N ALA A 44 8.05 -17.95 -28.01
CA ALA A 44 8.17 -19.39 -28.15
C ALA A 44 9.43 -19.98 -27.52
N GLN A 45 10.50 -19.20 -27.46
CA GLN A 45 11.77 -19.59 -26.80
C GLN A 45 11.75 -19.33 -25.30
N THR A 46 10.93 -18.40 -24.83
CA THR A 46 10.91 -17.97 -23.43
C THR A 46 9.90 -18.78 -22.60
N MET A 47 8.73 -19.06 -23.14
CA MET A 47 7.59 -19.64 -22.41
C MET A 47 7.36 -21.10 -22.79
N PRO A 48 7.04 -21.98 -21.83
CA PRO A 48 6.62 -23.35 -22.11
C PRO A 48 5.39 -23.41 -23.03
N SER A 49 5.41 -24.29 -24.02
CA SER A 49 4.30 -24.44 -24.97
C SER A 49 3.01 -24.94 -24.30
N SER A 50 3.14 -25.67 -23.20
CA SER A 50 2.04 -26.26 -22.42
C SER A 50 1.10 -25.23 -21.78
N ILE A 51 1.56 -24.00 -21.55
CA ILE A 51 0.79 -22.96 -20.86
C ILE A 51 0.35 -21.83 -21.77
N ARG A 52 0.80 -21.82 -23.05
CA ARG A 52 0.53 -20.71 -23.96
C ARG A 52 -0.95 -20.61 -24.30
N GLN A 53 -1.50 -19.41 -24.11
CA GLN A 53 -2.85 -19.04 -24.51
C GLN A 53 -2.98 -19.02 -26.04
N GLN A 54 -4.09 -19.59 -26.56
CA GLN A 54 -4.37 -19.61 -27.99
C GLN A 54 -5.35 -18.52 -28.44
N ALA A 55 -6.30 -18.17 -27.57
CA ALA A 55 -7.31 -17.15 -27.87
C ALA A 55 -6.81 -15.76 -27.45
N PRO A 56 -7.11 -14.69 -28.20
CA PRO A 56 -6.83 -13.33 -27.77
C PRO A 56 -7.69 -12.94 -26.56
N LEU A 57 -7.25 -11.92 -25.80
CA LEU A 57 -8.04 -11.35 -24.71
C LEU A 57 -9.31 -10.65 -25.23
N ASP A 58 -10.46 -10.87 -24.58
CA ASP A 58 -11.74 -10.23 -24.90
C ASP A 58 -12.00 -8.98 -24.04
N LEU A 59 -11.10 -7.99 -24.13
CA LEU A 59 -11.26 -6.71 -23.43
C LEU A 59 -11.84 -5.59 -24.34
N GLY A 60 -12.08 -5.90 -25.60
CA GLY A 60 -12.51 -4.93 -26.59
C GLY A 60 -11.34 -4.20 -27.26
N LEU A 61 -11.66 -3.23 -28.12
CA LEU A 61 -10.67 -2.42 -28.85
C LEU A 61 -10.13 -1.30 -27.96
N ALA A 62 -8.86 -0.99 -28.13
CA ALA A 62 -8.20 0.14 -27.47
C ALA A 62 -8.92 1.47 -27.76
N LEU A 63 -9.19 2.25 -26.73
CA LEU A 63 -9.74 3.59 -26.81
C LEU A 63 -8.63 4.64 -26.85
N SER A 64 -8.91 5.80 -27.45
CA SER A 64 -8.08 6.98 -27.27
C SER A 64 -8.28 7.56 -25.85
N GLU A 65 -7.34 8.38 -25.38
CA GLU A 65 -7.46 9.07 -24.08
C GLU A 65 -8.78 9.85 -23.96
N THR A 66 -9.17 10.58 -25.01
CA THR A 66 -10.43 11.33 -25.04
C THR A 66 -11.65 10.44 -24.89
N GLU A 67 -11.67 9.30 -25.57
CA GLU A 67 -12.80 8.36 -25.48
C GLU A 67 -12.83 7.65 -24.14
N ALA A 68 -11.67 7.29 -23.59
CA ALA A 68 -11.57 6.69 -22.25
C ALA A 68 -12.08 7.67 -21.16
N LEU A 69 -11.65 8.94 -21.22
CA LEU A 69 -12.14 9.96 -20.29
C LEU A 69 -13.63 10.27 -20.47
N ALA A 70 -14.15 10.27 -21.72
CA ALA A 70 -15.59 10.42 -21.96
C ALA A 70 -16.38 9.25 -21.37
N HIS A 71 -15.89 8.02 -21.52
CA HIS A 71 -16.49 6.85 -20.90
C HIS A 71 -16.46 6.92 -19.35
N MET A 72 -15.34 7.39 -18.77
CA MET A 72 -15.27 7.61 -17.33
C MET A 72 -16.26 8.67 -16.85
N ARG A 73 -16.50 9.74 -17.62
CA ARG A 73 -17.56 10.74 -17.31
C ARG A 73 -18.96 10.14 -17.36
N GLU A 74 -19.22 9.22 -18.30
CA GLU A 74 -20.48 8.48 -18.35
C GLU A 74 -20.69 7.64 -17.08
N LEU A 75 -19.66 6.89 -16.63
CA LEU A 75 -19.70 6.15 -15.37
C LEU A 75 -19.86 7.09 -14.17
N ALA A 76 -19.08 8.14 -14.09
CA ALA A 76 -19.17 9.15 -13.03
C ALA A 76 -20.58 9.74 -12.91
N SER A 77 -21.25 10.02 -14.04
CA SER A 77 -22.61 10.57 -14.06
C SER A 77 -23.69 9.65 -13.48
N GLN A 78 -23.38 8.35 -13.32
CA GLN A 78 -24.26 7.37 -12.67
C GLN A 78 -24.10 7.37 -11.14
N ASN A 79 -23.05 8.00 -10.63
CA ASN A 79 -22.83 8.16 -9.19
C ASN A 79 -23.55 9.44 -8.69
N GLN A 80 -24.09 9.37 -7.48
CA GLN A 80 -24.78 10.48 -6.84
C GLN A 80 -24.07 10.89 -5.56
N VAL A 81 -23.42 12.04 -5.55
CA VAL A 81 -22.72 12.56 -4.39
C VAL A 81 -23.71 13.21 -3.45
N PHE A 82 -24.07 12.52 -2.38
CA PHE A 82 -24.90 13.03 -1.29
C PHE A 82 -24.00 13.47 -0.12
N THR A 83 -24.45 14.43 0.68
CA THR A 83 -23.78 14.74 1.94
C THR A 83 -23.82 13.52 2.85
N SER A 84 -22.67 12.99 3.18
CA SER A 84 -22.56 11.80 4.02
C SER A 84 -22.38 12.20 5.48
N LEU A 85 -23.34 11.85 6.31
CA LEU A 85 -23.28 11.97 7.77
C LEU A 85 -23.30 10.56 8.41
N ILE A 86 -22.77 9.57 7.71
CA ILE A 86 -22.69 8.16 8.15
C ILE A 86 -21.59 7.99 9.19
N GLY A 87 -20.43 8.61 8.99
CA GLY A 87 -19.27 8.47 9.88
C GLY A 87 -18.63 7.09 9.83
N GLN A 88 -18.50 6.42 10.97
CA GLN A 88 -17.90 5.09 11.10
C GLN A 88 -16.45 5.04 10.56
N GLY A 89 -15.65 6.04 10.92
CA GLY A 89 -14.23 6.12 10.50
C GLY A 89 -13.99 6.76 9.13
N TYR A 90 -15.04 7.21 8.43
CA TYR A 90 -14.95 7.93 7.15
C TYR A 90 -15.65 9.27 7.25
N SER A 91 -14.98 10.34 6.85
CA SER A 91 -15.46 11.72 7.01
C SER A 91 -15.14 12.55 5.76
N GLY A 92 -16.05 13.46 5.42
CA GLY A 92 -15.74 14.51 4.46
C GLY A 92 -14.59 15.39 4.97
N THR A 93 -13.68 15.77 4.07
CA THR A 93 -12.55 16.64 4.38
C THR A 93 -12.26 17.54 3.20
N ILE A 94 -11.61 18.67 3.44
CA ILE A 94 -11.24 19.64 2.40
C ILE A 94 -9.77 19.50 2.12
N LEU A 95 -9.43 18.79 1.03
CA LEU A 95 -8.04 18.73 0.57
C LEU A 95 -7.62 20.09 -0.01
N PRO A 96 -6.63 20.78 0.57
CA PRO A 96 -6.13 22.05 0.00
C PRO A 96 -5.64 21.85 -1.44
N ALA A 97 -6.07 22.71 -2.35
CA ALA A 97 -5.74 22.61 -3.78
C ALA A 97 -4.22 22.58 -4.05
N VAL A 98 -3.44 23.26 -3.24
CA VAL A 98 -1.98 23.25 -3.32
C VAL A 98 -1.39 21.86 -3.01
N ILE A 99 -1.98 21.10 -2.11
CA ILE A 99 -1.58 19.71 -1.79
C ILE A 99 -2.06 18.79 -2.89
N GLN A 100 -3.31 18.90 -3.32
CA GLN A 100 -3.87 18.08 -4.40
C GLN A 100 -2.98 18.15 -5.65
N ARG A 101 -2.70 19.36 -6.16
CA ARG A 101 -1.91 19.57 -7.36
C ARG A 101 -0.46 19.11 -7.22
N ASN A 102 0.15 19.34 -6.06
CA ASN A 102 1.61 19.18 -5.92
C ASN A 102 2.02 17.88 -5.21
N ILE A 103 1.07 17.07 -4.74
CA ILE A 103 1.32 15.71 -4.22
C ILE A 103 0.50 14.68 -5.03
N LEU A 104 -0.85 14.73 -4.95
CA LEU A 104 -1.71 13.71 -5.53
C LEU A 104 -1.62 13.65 -7.07
N GLU A 105 -1.51 14.81 -7.70
CA GLU A 105 -1.44 14.94 -9.17
C GLU A 105 0.01 15.10 -9.69
N ASN A 106 1.02 15.02 -8.83
CA ASN A 106 2.41 15.25 -9.20
C ASN A 106 3.20 13.93 -9.33
N PRO A 107 3.67 13.57 -10.56
CA PRO A 107 4.40 12.32 -10.80
C PRO A 107 5.68 12.17 -9.98
N ALA A 108 6.35 13.25 -9.58
CA ALA A 108 7.51 13.18 -8.68
C ALA A 108 7.19 12.51 -7.33
N TRP A 109 5.92 12.55 -6.89
CA TRP A 109 5.47 11.90 -5.67
C TRP A 109 4.82 10.54 -5.92
N TYR A 110 3.85 10.46 -6.85
CA TYR A 110 3.09 9.23 -7.01
C TYR A 110 3.83 8.14 -7.82
N THR A 111 4.87 8.48 -8.60
CA THR A 111 5.67 7.48 -9.34
C THR A 111 6.92 7.00 -8.59
N ALA A 112 7.20 7.53 -7.40
CA ALA A 112 8.31 7.08 -6.57
C ALA A 112 8.07 5.67 -6.02
N TYR A 113 9.17 4.95 -5.73
CA TYR A 113 9.11 3.65 -5.08
C TYR A 113 9.31 3.74 -3.56
N THR A 114 9.12 2.63 -2.86
CA THR A 114 9.46 2.47 -1.44
C THR A 114 10.90 2.92 -1.18
N PRO A 115 11.18 3.72 -0.13
CA PRO A 115 12.49 4.35 0.08
C PRO A 115 13.54 3.40 0.65
N TYR A 116 13.74 2.22 0.02
CA TYR A 116 14.80 1.28 0.41
C TYR A 116 16.21 1.82 0.16
N GLN A 117 16.36 2.73 -0.81
CA GLN A 117 17.59 3.46 -1.05
C GLN A 117 17.44 4.87 -0.51
N PRO A 118 17.91 5.13 0.73
CA PRO A 118 17.62 6.38 1.43
C PRO A 118 18.23 7.60 0.75
N GLU A 119 19.39 7.47 0.11
CA GLU A 119 20.10 8.59 -0.48
C GLU A 119 19.28 9.32 -1.55
N ILE A 120 18.46 8.59 -2.30
CA ILE A 120 17.60 9.13 -3.38
C ILE A 120 16.15 9.30 -2.95
N SER A 121 15.88 9.29 -1.65
CA SER A 121 14.53 9.27 -1.08
C SER A 121 14.38 10.25 0.07
N GLN A 122 15.27 11.22 0.21
CA GLN A 122 15.34 12.09 1.38
C GLN A 122 14.10 12.96 1.55
N GLY A 123 13.46 13.36 0.45
CA GLY A 123 12.26 14.21 0.50
C GLY A 123 11.04 13.45 1.01
N ARG A 124 10.74 12.26 0.44
CA ARG A 124 9.60 11.46 0.92
C ARG A 124 9.84 10.86 2.30
N LEU A 125 11.10 10.56 2.64
CA LEU A 125 11.45 10.14 4.00
C LEU A 125 11.23 11.26 5.02
N GLU A 126 11.58 12.52 4.70
CA GLU A 126 11.29 13.68 5.54
C GLU A 126 9.77 13.86 5.72
N ALA A 127 8.98 13.75 4.65
CA ALA A 127 7.52 13.84 4.72
C ALA A 127 6.90 12.73 5.60
N LEU A 128 7.42 11.50 5.53
CA LEU A 128 7.00 10.40 6.39
C LEU A 128 7.46 10.58 7.84
N PHE A 129 8.62 11.17 8.07
CA PHE A 129 9.09 11.51 9.39
C PHE A 129 8.19 12.57 10.06
N ASN A 130 7.73 13.56 9.28
CA ASN A 130 6.71 14.52 9.73
C ASN A 130 5.38 13.81 10.06
N PHE A 131 4.96 12.82 9.25
CA PHE A 131 3.78 12.01 9.56
C PHE A 131 3.92 11.28 10.89
N GLN A 132 5.04 10.60 11.13
CA GLN A 132 5.30 9.89 12.39
C GLN A 132 5.29 10.85 13.58
N THR A 133 5.90 12.02 13.44
CA THR A 133 5.90 13.08 14.47
C THR A 133 4.49 13.54 14.78
N MET A 134 3.69 13.82 13.75
CA MET A 134 2.28 14.20 13.88
C MET A 134 1.49 13.14 14.68
N ILE A 135 1.67 11.87 14.34
CA ILE A 135 0.98 10.78 15.03
C ILE A 135 1.44 10.65 16.49
N CYS A 136 2.75 10.71 16.75
CA CYS A 136 3.28 10.68 18.12
C CYS A 136 2.73 11.83 18.97
N ASP A 137 2.75 13.05 18.45
CA ASP A 137 2.29 14.24 19.16
C ASP A 137 0.79 14.19 19.47
N LEU A 138 -0.03 13.78 18.49
CA LEU A 138 -1.48 13.69 18.67
C LEU A 138 -1.86 12.56 19.63
N THR A 139 -1.21 11.41 19.53
CA THR A 139 -1.52 10.23 20.36
C THR A 139 -0.85 10.24 21.73
N GLY A 140 0.20 11.05 21.93
CA GLY A 140 0.99 11.07 23.16
C GLY A 140 1.79 9.78 23.38
N LEU A 141 2.17 9.08 22.30
CA LEU A 141 2.96 7.85 22.32
C LEU A 141 4.33 8.06 21.67
N ASP A 142 5.28 7.17 21.98
CA ASP A 142 6.69 7.45 21.76
C ASP A 142 7.16 7.18 20.32
N VAL A 143 6.59 6.17 19.65
CA VAL A 143 7.02 5.76 18.30
C VAL A 143 5.81 5.42 17.44
N ALA A 144 5.73 6.00 16.25
CA ALA A 144 4.72 5.69 15.23
C ALA A 144 5.34 5.06 13.98
N ASN A 145 4.56 4.27 13.25
CA ASN A 145 4.95 3.78 11.92
C ASN A 145 4.64 4.80 10.80
N ALA A 146 5.16 4.53 9.63
CA ALA A 146 4.99 5.41 8.46
C ALA A 146 3.67 5.23 7.70
N SER A 147 2.91 4.20 7.93
CA SER A 147 1.49 3.95 7.64
C SER A 147 1.14 2.46 7.75
N LEU A 148 -0.16 2.19 7.88
CA LEU A 148 -0.80 0.89 7.70
C LEU A 148 -1.91 1.00 6.65
N LEU A 149 -2.65 -0.10 6.39
CA LEU A 149 -3.56 -0.19 5.24
C LEU A 149 -4.90 0.52 5.48
N ASP A 150 -5.54 0.27 6.61
CA ASP A 150 -6.76 0.93 7.09
C ASP A 150 -6.93 0.72 8.60
N GLU A 151 -7.90 1.39 9.24
CA GLU A 151 -8.10 1.29 10.70
C GLU A 151 -8.40 -0.14 11.15
N ALA A 152 -9.24 -0.86 10.42
CA ALA A 152 -9.65 -2.21 10.81
C ALA A 152 -8.46 -3.21 10.76
N THR A 153 -7.62 -3.11 9.74
CA THR A 153 -6.39 -3.91 9.64
C THR A 153 -5.35 -3.46 10.66
N ALA A 154 -5.25 -2.17 10.98
CA ALA A 154 -4.41 -1.68 12.06
C ALA A 154 -4.84 -2.25 13.43
N ALA A 155 -6.15 -2.35 13.68
CA ALA A 155 -6.70 -3.01 14.88
C ALA A 155 -6.30 -4.50 14.94
N ALA A 156 -6.38 -5.19 13.80
CA ALA A 156 -5.97 -6.59 13.71
C ALA A 156 -4.45 -6.78 13.92
N GLU A 157 -3.64 -5.87 13.41
CA GLU A 157 -2.19 -5.84 13.70
C GLU A 157 -1.88 -5.53 15.16
N ALA A 158 -2.66 -4.65 15.82
CA ALA A 158 -2.52 -4.35 17.25
C ALA A 158 -2.88 -5.56 18.13
N MET A 159 -3.92 -6.31 17.75
CA MET A 159 -4.27 -7.58 18.41
C MET A 159 -3.12 -8.60 18.29
N ALA A 160 -2.53 -8.73 17.10
CA ALA A 160 -1.38 -9.61 16.89
C ALA A 160 -0.12 -9.13 17.64
N LEU A 161 0.08 -7.80 17.76
CA LEU A 161 1.16 -7.23 18.56
C LEU A 161 0.96 -7.54 20.05
N ALA A 162 -0.27 -7.43 20.54
CA ALA A 162 -0.59 -7.72 21.94
C ALA A 162 -0.28 -9.19 22.31
N GLU A 163 -0.52 -10.14 21.40
CA GLU A 163 -0.15 -11.54 21.58
C GLU A 163 1.37 -11.75 21.67
N ARG A 164 2.12 -11.10 20.78
CA ARG A 164 3.58 -11.25 20.71
C ARG A 164 4.32 -10.59 21.86
N ALA A 165 3.88 -9.39 22.27
CA ALA A 165 4.61 -8.52 23.20
C ALA A 165 3.98 -8.44 24.58
N GLY A 166 2.71 -8.84 24.75
CA GLY A 166 2.00 -8.83 26.03
C GLY A 166 2.52 -9.89 27.00
N GLN A 167 2.29 -9.66 28.29
CA GLN A 167 2.65 -10.60 29.35
C GLN A 167 1.62 -11.71 29.53
N SER A 168 0.36 -11.41 29.28
CA SER A 168 -0.74 -12.38 29.31
C SER A 168 -0.60 -13.43 28.20
N LYS A 169 -0.84 -14.70 28.54
CA LYS A 169 -0.73 -15.84 27.59
C LYS A 169 -2.09 -16.46 27.22
N THR A 170 -3.18 -15.78 27.53
CA THR A 170 -4.51 -16.21 27.11
C THR A 170 -4.65 -16.07 25.58
N LYS A 171 -5.65 -16.72 25.01
CA LYS A 171 -6.03 -16.57 23.59
C LYS A 171 -7.31 -15.75 23.42
N SER A 172 -7.58 -14.84 24.38
CA SER A 172 -8.76 -13.98 24.32
C SER A 172 -8.33 -12.52 24.18
N PHE A 173 -9.08 -11.77 23.39
CA PHE A 173 -8.87 -10.32 23.19
C PHE A 173 -10.20 -9.59 23.43
N PHE A 174 -10.17 -8.53 24.25
CA PHE A 174 -11.36 -7.72 24.53
C PHE A 174 -11.58 -6.71 23.40
N VAL A 175 -12.83 -6.52 23.00
CA VAL A 175 -13.23 -5.51 22.01
C VAL A 175 -14.38 -4.70 22.59
N ASP A 176 -14.18 -3.43 22.73
CA ASP A 176 -15.21 -2.48 23.13
C ASP A 176 -16.42 -2.55 22.19
N CYS A 177 -17.62 -2.60 22.74
CA CYS A 177 -18.89 -2.61 21.99
C CYS A 177 -19.07 -1.36 21.11
N GLU A 178 -18.33 -0.29 21.39
CA GLU A 178 -18.29 0.96 20.61
C GLU A 178 -17.29 0.95 19.45
N VAL A 179 -16.55 -0.15 19.21
CA VAL A 179 -15.68 -0.30 18.03
C VAL A 179 -16.54 -0.32 16.75
N HIS A 180 -16.03 0.26 15.69
CA HIS A 180 -16.74 0.29 14.40
C HIS A 180 -17.06 -1.13 13.89
N PRO A 181 -18.27 -1.36 13.35
CA PRO A 181 -18.72 -2.70 12.94
C PRO A 181 -17.78 -3.39 11.95
N GLN A 182 -17.23 -2.66 10.99
CA GLN A 182 -16.28 -3.18 10.02
C GLN A 182 -14.96 -3.56 10.68
N THR A 183 -14.50 -2.80 11.68
CA THR A 183 -13.29 -3.13 12.45
C THR A 183 -13.48 -4.41 13.25
N LEU A 184 -14.62 -4.57 13.92
CA LEU A 184 -14.96 -5.80 14.63
C LEU A 184 -15.03 -7.01 13.66
N ALA A 185 -15.56 -6.83 12.46
CA ALA A 185 -15.65 -7.89 11.46
C ALA A 185 -14.25 -8.34 10.98
N VAL A 186 -13.34 -7.42 10.70
CA VAL A 186 -11.94 -7.73 10.33
C VAL A 186 -11.20 -8.41 11.49
N LEU A 187 -11.41 -7.97 12.74
CA LEU A 187 -10.84 -8.62 13.92
C LEU A 187 -11.29 -10.10 14.02
N ARG A 188 -12.58 -10.39 13.75
CA ARG A 188 -13.09 -11.77 13.72
C ARG A 188 -12.39 -12.60 12.65
N THR A 189 -12.25 -12.05 11.44
CA THR A 189 -11.54 -12.73 10.34
C THR A 189 -10.08 -13.03 10.70
N ARG A 190 -9.42 -12.12 11.39
CA ARG A 190 -8.01 -12.30 11.82
C ARG A 190 -7.88 -13.28 13.00
N ALA A 191 -8.84 -13.31 13.92
CA ALA A 191 -8.80 -14.13 15.13
C ALA A 191 -9.08 -15.61 14.85
N GLU A 192 -10.01 -15.89 13.95
CA GLU A 192 -10.50 -17.26 13.67
C GLU A 192 -9.39 -18.26 13.29
N PRO A 193 -8.50 -17.98 12.31
CA PRO A 193 -7.47 -18.93 11.90
C PRO A 193 -6.49 -19.30 13.01
N LEU A 194 -6.29 -18.38 13.96
CA LEU A 194 -5.35 -18.51 15.07
C LEU A 194 -6.02 -19.07 16.34
N GLY A 195 -7.32 -19.31 16.28
CA GLY A 195 -8.11 -19.82 17.41
C GLY A 195 -8.21 -18.81 18.57
N TRP A 196 -8.14 -17.51 18.27
CA TRP A 196 -8.31 -16.47 19.27
C TRP A 196 -9.80 -16.18 19.51
N LYS A 197 -10.16 -15.92 20.74
CA LYS A 197 -11.53 -15.60 21.15
C LYS A 197 -11.67 -14.07 21.31
N LEU A 198 -12.66 -13.47 20.64
CA LEU A 198 -13.04 -12.08 20.88
C LEU A 198 -14.14 -12.01 21.94
N ILE A 199 -13.93 -11.17 22.95
CA ILE A 199 -14.90 -10.84 23.99
C ILE A 199 -15.38 -9.41 23.72
N VAL A 200 -16.61 -9.26 23.23
CA VAL A 200 -17.21 -7.96 22.91
C VAL A 200 -18.10 -7.51 24.08
N GLY A 201 -17.83 -6.33 24.61
CA GLY A 201 -18.59 -5.80 25.76
C GLY A 201 -18.29 -4.35 26.07
N ASP A 202 -18.95 -3.80 27.09
CA ASP A 202 -18.61 -2.48 27.63
C ASP A 202 -17.35 -2.58 28.51
N PRO A 203 -16.25 -1.87 28.16
CA PRO A 203 -15.00 -1.96 28.94
C PRO A 203 -15.12 -1.42 30.36
N LEU A 204 -16.18 -0.68 30.69
CA LEU A 204 -16.40 -0.14 32.03
C LEU A 204 -17.11 -1.13 32.95
N THR A 205 -17.82 -2.13 32.42
CA THR A 205 -18.60 -3.11 33.19
C THR A 205 -18.18 -4.56 32.97
N ASP A 206 -17.79 -4.96 31.74
CA ASP A 206 -17.67 -6.37 31.34
C ASP A 206 -16.23 -6.88 31.35
N LEU A 207 -15.26 -6.00 31.63
CA LEU A 207 -13.83 -6.34 31.57
C LEU A 207 -13.33 -7.11 32.81
N ASP A 208 -14.00 -6.98 33.96
CA ASP A 208 -13.49 -7.50 35.23
C ASP A 208 -13.33 -9.04 35.25
N ASP A 209 -14.30 -9.76 34.68
CA ASP A 209 -14.31 -11.22 34.59
C ASP A 209 -13.54 -11.79 33.40
N ALA A 210 -13.05 -10.93 32.49
CA ALA A 210 -12.38 -11.36 31.27
C ALA A 210 -10.87 -11.53 31.47
N GLU A 211 -10.33 -12.74 31.24
CA GLU A 211 -8.89 -12.94 31.07
C GLU A 211 -8.52 -12.70 29.60
N VAL A 212 -7.67 -11.68 29.37
CA VAL A 212 -7.38 -11.20 28.01
C VAL A 212 -5.89 -10.91 27.81
N LEU A 213 -5.41 -11.05 26.57
CA LEU A 213 -4.05 -10.67 26.15
C LEU A 213 -3.93 -9.18 25.84
N GLY A 214 -5.04 -8.52 25.57
CA GLY A 214 -5.16 -7.09 25.30
C GLY A 214 -6.60 -6.69 25.12
N GLY A 215 -6.86 -5.39 24.96
CA GLY A 215 -8.19 -4.87 24.70
C GLY A 215 -8.15 -3.65 23.78
N LEU A 216 -9.07 -3.61 22.80
CA LEU A 216 -9.31 -2.48 21.89
C LEU A 216 -10.46 -1.63 22.40
N LEU A 217 -10.20 -0.35 22.64
CA LEU A 217 -11.13 0.65 23.14
C LEU A 217 -11.31 1.74 22.07
N GLN A 218 -12.55 2.18 21.81
CA GLN A 218 -12.85 3.17 20.76
C GLN A 218 -12.99 4.59 21.36
N TYR A 219 -12.33 5.59 20.75
CA TYR A 219 -12.26 6.97 21.27
C TYR A 219 -12.27 8.03 20.14
N PRO A 220 -13.37 8.76 19.91
CA PRO A 220 -14.74 8.52 20.41
C PRO A 220 -15.33 7.20 19.96
N GLY A 221 -16.39 6.73 20.65
CA GLY A 221 -17.13 5.53 20.26
C GLY A 221 -17.91 5.68 18.95
N THR A 222 -18.31 4.57 18.36
CA THR A 222 -19.17 4.56 17.16
C THR A 222 -20.48 5.33 17.34
N SER A 223 -21.05 5.32 18.54
CA SER A 223 -22.24 6.13 18.88
C SER A 223 -21.95 7.63 18.96
N GLY A 224 -20.69 8.02 18.93
CA GLY A 224 -20.19 9.37 19.18
C GLY A 224 -19.83 9.64 20.65
N ALA A 225 -20.09 8.70 21.56
CA ALA A 225 -19.84 8.88 22.99
C ALA A 225 -18.35 9.09 23.30
N VAL A 226 -18.06 10.15 24.04
CA VAL A 226 -16.73 10.41 24.63
C VAL A 226 -16.76 9.89 26.06
N ARG A 227 -16.06 8.79 26.31
CA ARG A 227 -16.02 8.11 27.61
C ARG A 227 -14.64 8.23 28.24
N ASP A 228 -14.58 8.27 29.57
CA ASP A 228 -13.30 8.14 30.27
C ASP A 228 -12.80 6.69 30.22
N LEU A 229 -11.75 6.45 29.46
CA LEU A 229 -11.18 5.11 29.25
C LEU A 229 -10.12 4.74 30.31
N ARG A 230 -9.70 5.70 31.16
CA ARG A 230 -8.66 5.46 32.19
C ARG A 230 -8.96 4.25 33.10
N PRO A 231 -10.20 4.07 33.61
CA PRO A 231 -10.49 2.91 34.44
C PRO A 231 -10.35 1.57 33.69
N ALA A 232 -10.75 1.50 32.43
CA ALA A 232 -10.61 0.29 31.60
C ALA A 232 -9.14 -0.02 31.30
N ILE A 233 -8.35 1.01 30.96
CA ILE A 233 -6.91 0.89 30.71
C ILE A 233 -6.18 0.36 31.95
N VAL A 234 -6.50 0.89 33.13
CA VAL A 234 -5.90 0.43 34.42
C VAL A 234 -6.23 -1.05 34.66
N ARG A 235 -7.48 -1.49 34.40
CA ARG A 235 -7.89 -2.89 34.55
C ARG A 235 -7.17 -3.81 33.56
N LEU A 236 -7.03 -3.42 32.30
CA LEU A 236 -6.26 -4.20 31.30
C LEU A 236 -4.81 -4.40 31.78
N LYS A 237 -4.15 -3.32 32.20
CA LYS A 237 -2.76 -3.36 32.67
C LYS A 237 -2.60 -4.21 33.94
N ALA A 238 -3.55 -4.16 34.86
CA ALA A 238 -3.54 -5.00 36.06
C ALA A 238 -3.58 -6.50 35.75
N LYS A 239 -4.13 -6.88 34.56
CA LYS A 239 -4.15 -8.25 34.04
C LYS A 239 -2.90 -8.62 33.22
N GLY A 240 -1.92 -7.73 33.08
CA GLY A 240 -0.78 -7.89 32.18
C GLY A 240 -1.15 -7.83 30.69
N ALA A 241 -2.33 -7.30 30.38
CA ALA A 241 -2.88 -7.13 29.04
C ALA A 241 -2.52 -5.75 28.47
N LEU A 242 -2.29 -5.67 27.14
CA LEU A 242 -2.01 -4.38 26.49
C LEU A 242 -3.31 -3.60 26.21
N ALA A 243 -3.29 -2.30 26.51
CA ALA A 243 -4.38 -1.39 26.23
C ALA A 243 -4.17 -0.72 24.86
N VAL A 244 -5.07 -1.02 23.92
CA VAL A 244 -5.11 -0.44 22.58
C VAL A 244 -6.27 0.54 22.50
N VAL A 245 -6.02 1.76 21.99
CA VAL A 245 -7.05 2.78 21.74
C VAL A 245 -7.14 3.08 20.25
N ALA A 246 -8.30 2.86 19.66
CA ALA A 246 -8.64 3.35 18.32
C ALA A 246 -9.12 4.80 18.44
N ALA A 247 -8.37 5.75 17.89
CA ALA A 247 -8.59 7.16 18.13
C ALA A 247 -8.73 7.98 16.84
N ASP A 248 -9.66 8.93 16.86
CA ASP A 248 -9.82 9.93 15.80
C ASP A 248 -8.84 11.09 16.00
N LEU A 249 -7.92 11.27 15.05
CA LEU A 249 -6.87 12.28 15.12
C LEU A 249 -7.39 13.72 15.25
N LEU A 250 -8.53 14.04 14.63
CA LEU A 250 -9.10 15.38 14.73
C LEU A 250 -9.70 15.61 16.12
N ALA A 251 -10.36 14.61 16.69
CA ALA A 251 -10.84 14.65 18.06
C ALA A 251 -9.71 14.84 19.07
N LEU A 252 -8.54 14.23 18.83
CA LEU A 252 -7.35 14.35 19.69
C LEU A 252 -6.76 15.76 19.72
N THR A 253 -7.14 16.68 18.86
CA THR A 253 -6.76 18.09 18.98
C THR A 253 -7.49 18.79 20.13
N LEU A 254 -8.64 18.25 20.59
CA LEU A 254 -9.47 18.77 21.68
C LEU A 254 -9.54 17.85 22.89
N LEU A 255 -9.30 16.56 22.74
CA LEU A 255 -9.40 15.53 23.78
C LEU A 255 -8.02 15.06 24.23
N ALA A 256 -7.95 14.64 25.48
CA ALA A 256 -6.76 14.01 26.07
C ALA A 256 -6.30 12.83 25.20
N SER A 257 -5.02 12.76 24.93
CA SER A 257 -4.43 11.75 24.05
C SER A 257 -4.49 10.34 24.65
N PRO A 258 -4.50 9.28 23.84
CA PRO A 258 -4.37 7.90 24.33
C PRO A 258 -3.19 7.70 25.28
N GLY A 259 -2.06 8.35 25.03
CA GLY A 259 -0.87 8.30 25.88
C GLY A 259 -1.11 8.91 27.27
N GLU A 260 -1.83 10.07 27.36
CA GLU A 260 -2.23 10.69 28.62
C GLU A 260 -3.26 9.84 29.39
N LEU A 261 -4.14 9.12 28.66
CA LEU A 261 -5.07 8.17 29.26
C LEU A 261 -4.39 6.89 29.75
N GLY A 262 -3.13 6.67 29.38
CA GLY A 262 -2.33 5.53 29.82
C GLY A 262 -2.28 4.35 28.84
N ALA A 263 -2.72 4.49 27.60
CA ALA A 263 -2.66 3.45 26.59
C ALA A 263 -1.21 3.00 26.27
N ASP A 264 -1.09 1.76 25.81
CA ASP A 264 0.19 1.19 25.34
C ASP A 264 0.32 1.34 23.82
N ILE A 265 -0.81 1.29 23.10
CA ILE A 265 -0.92 1.34 21.65
C ILE A 265 -2.08 2.27 21.29
N ALA A 266 -1.89 3.10 20.27
CA ALA A 266 -2.95 3.82 19.59
C ALA A 266 -2.97 3.45 18.11
N ILE A 267 -4.17 3.25 17.56
CA ILE A 267 -4.40 3.02 16.13
C ILE A 267 -5.49 3.95 15.62
N GLY A 268 -5.62 4.06 14.31
CA GLY A 268 -6.69 4.82 13.69
C GLY A 268 -6.41 5.10 12.22
N SER A 269 -7.21 5.99 11.63
CA SER A 269 -7.07 6.47 10.27
C SER A 269 -6.68 7.95 10.23
N ALA A 270 -5.77 8.32 9.32
CA ALA A 270 -5.43 9.71 9.03
C ALA A 270 -6.29 10.30 7.90
N GLN A 271 -7.36 9.63 7.48
CA GLN A 271 -8.22 10.03 6.36
C GLN A 271 -8.78 11.45 6.52
N ARG A 272 -9.17 11.84 7.73
CA ARG A 272 -9.71 13.18 8.02
C ARG A 272 -8.72 14.34 7.78
N PHE A 273 -7.44 14.03 7.59
CA PHE A 273 -6.41 15.02 7.29
C PHE A 273 -6.21 15.15 5.77
N GLY A 274 -7.25 15.62 5.08
CA GLY A 274 -7.23 15.99 3.68
C GLY A 274 -7.31 14.83 2.67
N VAL A 275 -7.52 13.59 3.10
CA VAL A 275 -7.61 12.46 2.17
C VAL A 275 -9.06 12.21 1.76
N PRO A 276 -9.40 12.19 0.45
CA PRO A 276 -10.76 11.90 -0.01
C PRO A 276 -11.27 10.55 0.48
N MET A 277 -12.59 10.41 0.68
CA MET A 277 -13.21 9.14 1.10
C MET A 277 -13.02 8.02 0.08
N GLY A 278 -13.07 8.33 -1.23
CA GLY A 278 -12.75 7.42 -2.31
C GLY A 278 -13.53 6.12 -2.34
N TYR A 279 -14.76 6.13 -1.88
CA TYR A 279 -15.62 4.93 -1.74
C TYR A 279 -14.95 3.83 -0.87
N GLY A 280 -14.15 4.24 0.12
CA GLY A 280 -13.47 3.35 1.06
C GLY A 280 -11.96 3.43 1.09
N GLY A 281 -11.37 4.11 0.13
CA GLY A 281 -9.91 4.31 0.13
C GLY A 281 -9.33 4.60 -1.24
N PRO A 282 -7.99 4.76 -1.25
CA PRO A 282 -7.00 4.42 -0.20
C PRO A 282 -6.94 5.43 0.95
N HIS A 283 -6.64 4.94 2.17
CA HIS A 283 -6.46 5.78 3.38
C HIS A 283 -5.24 5.33 4.17
N ALA A 284 -4.46 6.27 4.72
CA ALA A 284 -3.36 5.93 5.60
C ALA A 284 -3.88 5.67 7.02
N ALA A 285 -3.81 4.43 7.48
CA ALA A 285 -3.94 4.12 8.88
C ALA A 285 -2.59 4.32 9.60
N TYR A 286 -2.64 4.43 10.92
CA TYR A 286 -1.48 4.57 11.77
C TYR A 286 -1.49 3.57 12.93
N MET A 287 -0.31 3.32 13.47
CA MET A 287 -0.12 2.72 14.79
C MET A 287 1.01 3.43 15.49
N ALA A 288 0.73 3.86 16.73
CA ALA A 288 1.73 4.40 17.63
C ALA A 288 1.82 3.54 18.90
N VAL A 289 3.01 3.41 19.47
CA VAL A 289 3.28 2.53 20.61
C VAL A 289 4.21 3.19 21.62
N ARG A 290 4.20 2.67 22.86
CA ARG A 290 5.25 2.97 23.84
C ARG A 290 6.61 2.45 23.35
N ASP A 291 7.69 3.12 23.71
CA ASP A 291 9.06 2.79 23.25
C ASP A 291 9.43 1.32 23.48
N THR A 292 8.97 0.72 24.55
CA THR A 292 9.19 -0.70 24.84
C THR A 292 8.64 -1.67 23.79
N LEU A 293 7.66 -1.25 22.99
CA LEU A 293 6.98 -2.05 21.95
C LEU A 293 7.51 -1.81 20.53
N LYS A 294 8.41 -0.85 20.32
CA LYS A 294 8.90 -0.46 18.98
C LYS A 294 9.44 -1.60 18.12
N ARG A 295 10.05 -2.62 18.76
CA ARG A 295 10.58 -3.80 18.04
C ARG A 295 9.49 -4.77 17.57
N SER A 296 8.26 -4.63 18.05
CA SER A 296 7.08 -5.42 17.66
C SER A 296 6.10 -4.63 16.77
N LEU A 297 6.34 -3.34 16.56
CA LEU A 297 5.51 -2.45 15.73
C LEU A 297 5.49 -2.94 14.28
N PRO A 298 4.32 -3.22 13.66
CA PRO A 298 4.23 -3.56 12.24
C PRO A 298 4.42 -2.32 11.34
N GLY A 299 4.67 -2.57 10.06
CA GLY A 299 4.90 -1.51 9.10
C GLY A 299 6.29 -0.88 9.20
N ARG A 300 6.59 0.01 8.25
CA ARG A 300 7.89 0.69 8.18
C ARG A 300 8.00 1.79 9.22
N ILE A 301 9.23 2.03 9.65
CA ILE A 301 9.59 3.15 10.50
C ILE A 301 10.69 3.94 9.78
N VAL A 302 10.51 5.24 9.66
CA VAL A 302 11.56 6.16 9.23
C VAL A 302 12.35 6.61 10.46
N GLY A 303 13.66 6.67 10.32
CA GLY A 303 14.56 7.15 11.36
C GLY A 303 15.61 8.10 10.82
N LEU A 304 16.19 8.88 11.70
CA LEU A 304 17.32 9.75 11.42
C LEU A 304 18.64 8.98 11.59
N SER A 305 19.60 9.24 10.72
CA SER A 305 20.97 8.78 10.76
C SER A 305 21.90 9.90 10.30
N VAL A 306 23.14 9.54 9.96
CA VAL A 306 24.13 10.41 9.34
C VAL A 306 24.62 9.82 8.02
N ASP A 307 25.05 10.69 7.12
CA ASP A 307 25.76 10.28 5.90
C ASP A 307 27.27 10.11 6.15
N SER A 308 28.01 9.73 5.11
CA SER A 308 29.48 9.52 5.14
C SER A 308 30.27 10.79 5.54
N ARG A 309 29.66 11.95 5.65
CA ARG A 309 30.25 13.21 6.09
C ARG A 309 29.72 13.67 7.45
N GLY A 310 28.93 12.84 8.13
CA GLY A 310 28.33 13.18 9.41
C GLY A 310 27.10 14.11 9.31
N GLN A 311 26.60 14.40 8.09
CA GLN A 311 25.39 15.20 7.92
C GLN A 311 24.13 14.38 8.19
N PRO A 312 23.07 14.99 8.76
CA PRO A 312 21.81 14.28 8.99
C PRO A 312 21.24 13.69 7.70
N ALA A 313 20.77 12.46 7.77
CA ALA A 313 20.16 11.74 6.66
C ALA A 313 19.04 10.82 7.15
N TYR A 314 17.88 10.86 6.48
CA TYR A 314 16.76 9.96 6.79
C TYR A 314 16.97 8.57 6.19
N ARG A 315 16.39 7.55 6.81
CA ARG A 315 16.43 6.16 6.36
C ARG A 315 15.25 5.36 6.91
N LEU A 316 15.01 4.15 6.37
CA LEU A 316 14.15 3.17 7.02
C LEU A 316 14.90 2.55 8.21
N ALA A 317 14.28 2.55 9.38
CA ALA A 317 14.86 2.06 10.63
C ALA A 317 14.30 0.68 11.01
N LEU A 318 15.06 -0.10 11.80
CA LEU A 318 14.66 -1.39 12.35
C LEU A 318 14.12 -2.38 11.30
N GLN A 319 14.66 -2.40 10.07
CA GLN A 319 14.19 -3.25 8.96
C GLN A 319 14.27 -4.76 9.26
N THR A 320 15.05 -5.17 10.25
CA THR A 320 15.16 -6.58 10.69
C THR A 320 13.85 -7.18 11.19
N ARG A 321 12.80 -6.38 11.40
CA ARG A 321 11.45 -6.83 11.79
C ARG A 321 10.61 -7.24 10.58
N GLU A 322 10.94 -6.74 9.37
CA GLU A 322 10.10 -6.85 8.18
C GLU A 322 10.15 -8.25 7.54
N GLN A 323 9.12 -8.59 6.78
CA GLN A 323 8.90 -9.93 6.21
C GLN A 323 10.00 -10.36 5.21
N HIS A 324 10.63 -9.42 4.51
CA HIS A 324 11.72 -9.73 3.57
C HIS A 324 12.99 -10.26 4.27
N ILE A 325 13.12 -10.04 5.59
CA ILE A 325 14.23 -10.55 6.41
C ILE A 325 13.76 -11.73 7.28
N ARG A 326 12.63 -11.60 7.96
CA ARG A 326 12.19 -12.60 8.97
C ARG A 326 11.29 -13.70 8.42
N ARG A 327 10.71 -13.55 7.22
CA ARG A 327 9.85 -14.55 6.57
C ARG A 327 8.69 -14.98 7.49
N GLU A 328 8.54 -16.28 7.79
CA GLU A 328 7.50 -16.84 8.69
C GLU A 328 7.57 -16.32 10.15
N LYS A 329 8.69 -15.73 10.55
CA LYS A 329 8.89 -15.11 11.88
C LYS A 329 8.68 -13.60 11.86
N ALA A 330 8.19 -13.04 10.76
CA ALA A 330 7.89 -11.61 10.65
C ALA A 330 6.77 -11.19 11.60
N THR A 331 6.77 -9.92 11.97
CA THR A 331 5.70 -9.35 12.82
C THR A 331 4.39 -9.17 12.06
N SER A 332 4.45 -9.03 10.73
CA SER A 332 3.31 -8.80 9.82
C SER A 332 3.71 -9.20 8.40
N ASN A 333 2.73 -9.43 7.52
CA ASN A 333 2.96 -9.64 6.09
C ASN A 333 2.94 -8.32 5.28
N ILE A 334 2.69 -7.17 5.88
CA ILE A 334 2.57 -5.87 5.19
C ILE A 334 3.88 -5.54 4.46
N CYS A 335 3.76 -5.25 3.15
CA CYS A 335 4.84 -4.79 2.28
C CYS A 335 4.51 -3.40 1.70
N THR A 336 3.57 -3.31 0.76
CA THR A 336 2.99 -2.04 0.30
C THR A 336 2.03 -1.52 1.36
N ALA A 337 2.22 -0.27 1.79
CA ALA A 337 1.37 0.42 2.77
C ALA A 337 0.57 1.55 2.09
N GLN A 338 0.48 2.74 2.70
CA GLN A 338 -0.32 3.87 2.21
C GLN A 338 0.51 5.16 2.22
N VAL A 339 1.72 5.12 1.67
CA VAL A 339 2.71 6.19 1.82
C VAL A 339 2.24 7.52 1.24
N LEU A 340 1.70 7.53 0.01
CA LEU A 340 1.23 8.79 -0.61
C LEU A 340 0.16 9.47 0.24
N LEU A 341 -0.76 8.70 0.84
CA LEU A 341 -1.83 9.22 1.69
C LEU A 341 -1.29 9.72 3.03
N ALA A 342 -0.26 9.07 3.58
CA ALA A 342 0.45 9.55 4.77
C ALA A 342 1.18 10.87 4.49
N VAL A 343 1.77 11.02 3.30
CA VAL A 343 2.38 12.28 2.86
C VAL A 343 1.32 13.38 2.74
N ILE A 344 0.17 13.11 2.13
CA ILE A 344 -0.95 14.06 2.06
C ILE A 344 -1.38 14.49 3.47
N ALA A 345 -1.59 13.54 4.38
CA ALA A 345 -2.01 13.83 5.75
C ALA A 345 -0.96 14.66 6.53
N SER A 346 0.33 14.37 6.33
CA SER A 346 1.40 15.15 6.96
C SER A 346 1.44 16.59 6.41
N MET A 347 1.28 16.77 5.09
CA MET A 347 1.25 18.10 4.47
C MET A 347 0.00 18.89 4.86
N TYR A 348 -1.14 18.21 5.07
CA TYR A 348 -2.33 18.82 5.65
C TYR A 348 -2.07 19.39 7.05
N ALA A 349 -1.38 18.62 7.91
CA ALA A 349 -1.00 19.07 9.24
C ALA A 349 0.05 20.21 9.19
N VAL A 350 1.00 20.15 8.26
CA VAL A 350 1.99 21.21 8.04
C VAL A 350 1.31 22.52 7.59
N TYR A 351 0.32 22.43 6.70
CA TYR A 351 -0.42 23.58 6.18
C TYR A 351 -1.30 24.25 7.24
N HIS A 352 -2.07 23.47 7.97
CA HIS A 352 -3.01 23.98 8.98
C HIS A 352 -2.31 24.34 10.30
N GLY A 353 -1.28 23.60 10.66
CA GLY A 353 -0.64 23.68 11.98
C GLY A 353 -1.59 23.36 13.15
N PRO A 354 -1.11 23.39 14.39
CA PRO A 354 -1.94 23.04 15.55
C PRO A 354 -3.16 23.94 15.72
N GLU A 355 -3.04 25.24 15.43
CA GLU A 355 -4.16 26.20 15.56
C GLU A 355 -5.22 25.95 14.49
N GLY A 356 -4.82 25.68 13.23
CA GLY A 356 -5.75 25.39 12.13
C GLY A 356 -6.51 24.10 12.38
N LEU A 357 -5.83 23.02 12.77
CA LEU A 357 -6.45 21.73 13.11
C LEU A 357 -7.42 21.89 14.30
N THR A 358 -7.01 22.63 15.35
CA THR A 358 -7.87 22.93 16.50
C THR A 358 -9.10 23.73 16.08
N HIS A 359 -8.95 24.70 15.15
CA HIS A 359 -10.07 25.50 14.62
C HIS A 359 -11.06 24.60 13.86
N ILE A 360 -10.58 23.72 12.99
CA ILE A 360 -11.40 22.75 12.26
C ILE A 360 -12.17 21.87 13.24
N ALA A 361 -11.49 21.28 14.22
CA ALA A 361 -12.12 20.43 15.24
C ALA A 361 -13.20 21.17 16.05
N ARG A 362 -12.91 22.40 16.50
CA ARG A 362 -13.88 23.23 17.21
C ARG A 362 -15.09 23.58 16.35
N SER A 363 -14.89 23.85 15.07
CA SER A 363 -15.98 24.13 14.13
C SER A 363 -16.89 22.94 13.95
N VAL A 364 -16.31 21.75 13.77
CA VAL A 364 -17.08 20.48 13.69
C VAL A 364 -17.83 20.22 14.98
N HIS A 365 -17.16 20.29 16.13
CA HIS A 365 -17.77 20.10 17.44
C HIS A 365 -18.89 21.11 17.72
N ARG A 366 -18.69 22.41 17.37
CA ARG A 366 -19.72 23.44 17.53
C ARG A 366 -20.97 23.09 16.73
N ARG A 367 -20.82 22.67 15.48
CA ARG A 367 -21.97 22.27 14.66
C ARG A 367 -22.67 21.04 15.24
N ALA A 368 -21.93 20.08 15.79
CA ALA A 368 -22.53 18.92 16.47
C ALA A 368 -23.33 19.32 17.73
N THR A 369 -22.82 20.26 18.53
CA THR A 369 -23.55 20.76 19.71
C THR A 369 -24.82 21.53 19.33
N VAL A 370 -24.78 22.31 18.25
CA VAL A 370 -25.97 23.01 17.72
C VAL A 370 -26.99 22.01 17.16
N LEU A 371 -26.50 21.00 16.39
CA LEU A 371 -27.37 19.91 15.91
C LEU A 371 -28.11 19.24 17.08
N ALA A 372 -27.38 18.84 18.13
CA ALA A 372 -27.93 18.18 19.30
C ALA A 372 -28.94 19.06 20.05
N ALA A 373 -28.67 20.36 20.18
CA ALA A 373 -29.59 21.31 20.82
C ALA A 373 -30.92 21.43 20.03
N GLY A 374 -30.84 21.47 18.69
CA GLY A 374 -32.04 21.48 17.84
C GLY A 374 -32.81 20.17 17.91
N LEU A 375 -32.11 19.02 17.88
CA LEU A 375 -32.75 17.70 18.02
C LEU A 375 -33.51 17.60 19.36
N ARG A 376 -32.94 18.10 20.46
CA ARG A 376 -33.65 18.16 21.77
C ARG A 376 -34.91 19.00 21.69
N LYS A 377 -34.89 20.16 21.01
CA LYS A 377 -36.07 20.97 20.77
C LYS A 377 -37.16 20.23 19.97
N LEU A 378 -36.76 19.29 19.13
CA LEU A 378 -37.68 18.45 18.35
C LEU A 378 -38.10 17.16 19.07
N GLY A 379 -37.67 16.97 20.32
CA GLY A 379 -38.00 15.80 21.13
C GLY A 379 -37.11 14.59 20.94
N TYR A 380 -35.92 14.77 20.35
CA TYR A 380 -34.91 13.71 20.17
C TYR A 380 -33.69 14.03 21.03
N ALA A 381 -33.59 13.43 22.18
CA ALA A 381 -32.43 13.59 23.04
C ALA A 381 -31.25 12.74 22.53
N PRO A 382 -30.04 13.28 22.47
CA PRO A 382 -28.82 12.46 22.25
C PRO A 382 -28.70 11.37 23.30
N GLN A 383 -28.21 10.18 22.89
CA GLN A 383 -27.98 9.06 23.79
C GLN A 383 -26.82 9.31 24.76
N SER A 384 -25.81 10.09 24.33
CA SER A 384 -24.71 10.55 25.18
C SER A 384 -24.76 12.07 25.29
N GLU A 385 -24.52 12.60 26.49
CA GLU A 385 -24.33 14.03 26.72
C GLU A 385 -22.91 14.49 26.35
N ALA A 386 -21.95 13.56 26.37
CA ALA A 386 -20.57 13.78 26.00
C ALA A 386 -20.27 13.19 24.60
N PHE A 387 -19.98 14.04 23.63
CA PHE A 387 -19.68 13.65 22.23
C PHE A 387 -18.75 14.66 21.58
N PHE A 388 -18.10 14.25 20.49
CA PHE A 388 -17.26 15.16 19.69
C PHE A 388 -18.01 15.66 18.45
N ASP A 389 -18.24 14.83 17.45
CA ASP A 389 -18.81 15.19 16.15
C ASP A 389 -20.04 14.36 15.79
N THR A 390 -20.25 13.24 16.45
CA THR A 390 -21.30 12.29 16.15
C THR A 390 -22.37 12.30 17.22
N VAL A 391 -23.64 12.44 16.80
CA VAL A 391 -24.80 12.48 17.66
C VAL A 391 -25.72 11.30 17.34
N THR A 392 -25.98 10.44 18.30
CA THR A 392 -26.91 9.31 18.19
C THR A 392 -28.20 9.59 18.96
N VAL A 393 -29.35 9.37 18.33
CA VAL A 393 -30.68 9.55 18.92
C VAL A 393 -31.56 8.32 18.72
N ASP A 394 -32.47 8.02 19.66
CA ASP A 394 -33.54 7.04 19.44
C ASP A 394 -34.60 7.65 18.54
N ALA A 395 -34.78 7.12 17.35
CA ALA A 395 -35.75 7.53 16.37
C ALA A 395 -37.03 6.68 16.47
N GLY A 396 -37.00 5.56 17.19
CA GLY A 396 -38.12 4.64 17.37
C GLY A 396 -38.84 4.28 16.09
N GLY A 397 -40.17 4.28 16.10
CA GLY A 397 -40.96 3.97 14.91
C GLY A 397 -40.94 5.04 13.80
N LYS A 398 -40.24 6.18 14.02
CA LYS A 398 -40.13 7.27 13.03
C LYS A 398 -38.86 7.14 12.17
N GLN A 399 -37.95 6.17 12.46
CA GLN A 399 -36.66 6.02 11.81
C GLN A 399 -36.79 6.02 10.27
N LYS A 400 -37.62 5.15 9.70
CA LYS A 400 -37.83 5.08 8.25
C LYS A 400 -38.29 6.40 7.62
N LYS A 401 -39.18 7.14 8.32
CA LYS A 401 -39.66 8.44 7.84
C LYS A 401 -38.53 9.48 7.84
N ILE A 402 -37.70 9.49 8.88
CA ILE A 402 -36.60 10.43 9.01
C ILE A 402 -35.54 10.12 7.93
N LEU A 403 -35.18 8.84 7.72
CA LEU A 403 -34.25 8.44 6.66
C LEU A 403 -34.75 8.86 5.26
N ALA A 404 -36.03 8.65 4.96
CA ALA A 404 -36.63 9.11 3.71
C ALA A 404 -36.59 10.64 3.57
N GLY A 405 -36.82 11.37 4.68
CA GLY A 405 -36.65 12.81 4.72
C GLY A 405 -35.23 13.28 4.48
N ALA A 406 -34.25 12.61 5.07
CA ALA A 406 -32.82 12.90 4.85
C ALA A 406 -32.39 12.63 3.40
N LEU A 407 -32.82 11.51 2.81
CA LEU A 407 -32.57 11.20 1.40
C LEU A 407 -33.20 12.25 0.45
N ALA A 408 -34.38 12.78 0.77
CA ALA A 408 -35.00 13.87 0.00
C ALA A 408 -34.18 15.18 0.05
N GLU A 409 -33.46 15.41 1.16
CA GLU A 409 -32.49 16.51 1.33
C GLU A 409 -31.08 16.17 0.78
N LYS A 410 -30.90 15.00 0.13
CA LYS A 410 -29.61 14.47 -0.34
C LYS A 410 -28.59 14.26 0.79
N ILE A 411 -29.04 13.73 1.91
CA ILE A 411 -28.22 13.43 3.09
C ILE A 411 -28.32 11.95 3.43
N ASN A 412 -27.17 11.31 3.68
CA ASN A 412 -27.08 9.95 4.19
C ASN A 412 -26.83 9.96 5.69
N LEU A 413 -27.66 9.24 6.46
CA LEU A 413 -27.51 9.00 7.89
C LEU A 413 -27.24 7.52 8.15
N ALA A 414 -26.52 7.21 9.24
CA ALA A 414 -26.35 5.82 9.66
C ALA A 414 -27.51 5.35 10.52
N ALA A 415 -28.07 4.17 10.19
CA ALA A 415 -29.16 3.55 10.93
C ALA A 415 -28.64 2.42 11.83
N GLY A 416 -29.06 2.41 13.11
CA GLY A 416 -29.01 1.26 13.99
C GLY A 416 -30.36 0.56 14.03
N GLU A 417 -30.62 -0.30 15.01
CA GLU A 417 -31.89 -1.02 15.14
C GLU A 417 -33.07 -0.06 15.31
N ARG A 418 -32.96 0.89 16.24
CA ARG A 418 -33.93 1.93 16.51
C ARG A 418 -33.38 3.35 16.50
N THR A 419 -32.07 3.45 16.30
CA THR A 419 -31.30 4.68 16.44
C THR A 419 -30.89 5.25 15.09
N LEU A 420 -30.65 6.57 15.06
CA LEU A 420 -30.00 7.25 13.97
C LEU A 420 -28.73 7.91 14.49
N ARG A 421 -27.62 7.72 13.77
CA ARG A 421 -26.36 8.42 14.00
C ARG A 421 -26.17 9.48 12.93
N ILE A 422 -25.68 10.61 13.35
CA ILE A 422 -25.42 11.78 12.53
C ILE A 422 -23.99 12.23 12.82
N ALA A 423 -23.06 11.88 11.95
CA ALA A 423 -21.66 12.23 12.09
C ALA A 423 -21.33 13.46 11.25
N LEU A 424 -20.93 14.53 11.90
CA LEU A 424 -20.55 15.78 11.23
C LEU A 424 -19.05 15.77 10.93
N ASP A 425 -18.67 16.56 9.93
CA ASP A 425 -17.27 16.65 9.49
C ASP A 425 -16.93 18.08 9.04
N GLU A 426 -15.73 18.25 8.49
CA GLU A 426 -15.22 19.54 8.02
C GLU A 426 -16.10 20.17 6.94
N THR A 427 -16.76 19.37 6.11
CA THR A 427 -17.61 19.81 4.99
C THR A 427 -19.03 20.19 5.44
N THR A 428 -19.43 19.86 6.65
CA THR A 428 -20.76 20.16 7.18
C THR A 428 -20.97 21.66 7.35
N THR A 429 -22.05 22.21 6.78
CA THR A 429 -22.43 23.63 6.89
C THR A 429 -23.64 23.82 7.81
N PRO A 430 -23.98 25.06 8.24
CA PRO A 430 -25.25 25.36 8.93
C PRO A 430 -26.48 24.88 8.15
N ASP A 431 -26.51 25.03 6.81
CA ASP A 431 -27.60 24.59 5.96
C ASP A 431 -27.82 23.06 6.01
N VAL A 432 -26.74 22.30 6.11
CA VAL A 432 -26.80 20.83 6.28
C VAL A 432 -27.43 20.49 7.64
N VAL A 433 -27.08 21.20 8.71
CA VAL A 433 -27.67 21.00 10.04
C VAL A 433 -29.17 21.30 10.00
N GLU A 434 -29.58 22.39 9.35
CA GLU A 434 -30.99 22.72 9.17
C GLU A 434 -31.73 21.66 8.33
N ALA A 435 -31.11 21.14 7.28
CA ALA A 435 -31.65 20.06 6.46
C ALA A 435 -31.88 18.78 7.28
N VAL A 436 -30.96 18.44 8.18
CA VAL A 436 -31.15 17.32 9.12
C VAL A 436 -32.38 17.60 10.00
N TRP A 437 -32.52 18.79 10.59
CA TRP A 437 -33.72 19.09 11.37
C TRP A 437 -35.01 19.02 10.57
N ARG A 438 -35.00 19.44 9.28
CA ARG A 438 -36.17 19.25 8.38
C ARG A 438 -36.51 17.77 8.20
N ALA A 439 -35.53 16.92 8.05
CA ALA A 439 -35.70 15.46 7.96
C ALA A 439 -36.36 14.89 9.25
N PHE A 440 -36.02 15.46 10.41
CA PHE A 440 -36.63 15.13 11.69
C PHE A 440 -38.01 15.81 11.91
N GLY A 441 -38.53 16.58 10.94
CA GLY A 441 -39.84 17.24 10.95
C GLY A 441 -39.81 18.63 11.57
N GLY A 442 -38.64 19.22 11.79
CA GLY A 442 -38.51 20.57 12.37
C GLY A 442 -38.33 21.66 11.32
N LYS A 443 -38.59 22.90 11.75
CA LYS A 443 -38.30 24.12 10.98
C LYS A 443 -37.56 25.08 11.90
N LEU A 444 -36.30 24.74 12.20
CA LEU A 444 -35.42 25.53 13.06
C LEU A 444 -34.41 26.28 12.19
N ALA A 445 -34.10 27.52 12.55
CA ALA A 445 -32.97 28.24 11.98
C ALA A 445 -31.73 28.03 12.85
N TYR A 446 -30.59 27.80 12.21
CA TYR A 446 -29.30 27.51 12.87
C TYR A 446 -28.96 28.61 13.90
N ALA A 447 -29.05 29.88 13.49
CA ALA A 447 -28.75 31.03 14.34
C ALA A 447 -29.62 31.11 15.63
N ASP A 448 -30.88 30.66 15.56
CA ASP A 448 -31.79 30.69 16.72
C ASP A 448 -31.48 29.58 17.74
N VAL A 449 -30.78 28.55 17.32
CA VAL A 449 -30.40 27.42 18.17
C VAL A 449 -29.00 27.60 18.71
N GLU A 450 -28.11 28.17 17.91
CA GLU A 450 -26.67 28.28 18.19
C GLU A 450 -26.39 28.96 19.54
N ALA A 451 -27.03 30.08 19.86
CA ALA A 451 -26.83 30.81 21.10
C ALA A 451 -27.05 29.99 22.39
N GLY A 452 -27.91 28.97 22.31
CA GLY A 452 -28.23 28.08 23.42
C GLY A 452 -27.45 26.77 23.47
N ALA A 453 -26.65 26.49 22.44
CA ALA A 453 -25.88 25.25 22.38
C ALA A 453 -24.67 25.30 23.34
N ARG A 454 -24.47 24.23 24.12
CA ARG A 454 -23.41 24.10 25.13
C ARG A 454 -22.36 23.13 24.64
N ASP A 455 -21.12 23.36 25.04
CA ASP A 455 -19.99 22.45 24.83
C ASP A 455 -20.30 21.06 25.45
N ALA A 456 -20.08 20.00 24.67
CA ALA A 456 -20.35 18.63 25.08
C ALA A 456 -19.09 17.85 25.45
N LEU A 457 -17.89 18.46 25.42
CA LEU A 457 -16.67 17.78 25.81
C LEU A 457 -16.53 17.79 27.34
N PRO A 458 -16.27 16.60 27.97
CA PRO A 458 -16.02 16.53 29.40
C PRO A 458 -14.78 17.35 29.78
N ALA A 459 -14.87 18.13 30.84
CA ALA A 459 -13.82 19.07 31.24
C ALA A 459 -12.49 18.36 31.60
N ASP A 460 -12.57 17.18 32.20
CA ASP A 460 -11.43 16.32 32.62
C ASP A 460 -10.84 15.47 31.49
N LEU A 461 -11.48 15.44 30.34
CA LEU A 461 -11.00 14.81 29.11
C LEU A 461 -10.55 15.81 28.05
N LYS A 462 -10.61 17.11 28.31
CA LYS A 462 -10.08 18.12 27.38
C LYS A 462 -8.57 18.04 27.34
N ARG A 463 -8.01 18.14 26.13
CA ARG A 463 -6.58 18.17 25.92
C ARG A 463 -5.95 19.37 26.64
N ALA A 464 -4.92 19.12 27.44
CA ALA A 464 -4.13 20.14 28.13
C ALA A 464 -2.70 20.24 27.55
N THR A 465 -2.23 19.20 26.87
CA THR A 465 -0.88 19.15 26.31
C THR A 465 -0.78 19.82 24.94
N ALA A 466 0.33 20.49 24.68
CA ALA A 466 0.67 20.99 23.37
C ALA A 466 0.92 19.83 22.39
N PHE A 467 0.75 20.06 21.10
CA PHE A 467 1.03 19.11 20.02
C PHE A 467 1.52 19.87 18.78
N LEU A 468 2.19 19.19 17.85
CA LEU A 468 2.79 19.76 16.65
C LEU A 468 3.66 20.98 16.95
N THR A 469 4.51 20.88 17.98
CA THR A 469 5.36 21.97 18.43
C THR A 469 6.59 22.17 17.54
N HIS A 470 6.97 21.17 16.75
CA HIS A 470 8.14 21.27 15.87
C HIS A 470 7.94 22.35 14.80
N PRO A 471 9.00 23.14 14.47
CA PRO A 471 8.93 24.26 13.52
C PRO A 471 8.32 23.94 12.16
N VAL A 472 8.42 22.71 11.66
CA VAL A 472 7.85 22.31 10.38
C VAL A 472 6.33 22.56 10.32
N PHE A 473 5.61 22.40 11.44
CA PHE A 473 4.16 22.62 11.53
C PHE A 473 3.80 24.12 11.71
N HIS A 474 4.78 25.02 11.70
CA HIS A 474 4.60 26.46 11.88
C HIS A 474 5.13 27.27 10.71
N ALA A 475 6.12 26.76 9.97
CA ALA A 475 6.86 27.50 8.95
C ALA A 475 6.17 27.57 7.58
N HIS A 476 5.33 26.59 7.22
CA HIS A 476 4.82 26.41 5.84
C HIS A 476 3.30 26.57 5.73
N ARG A 477 2.74 27.61 6.37
CA ARG A 477 1.27 27.82 6.46
C ARG A 477 0.69 28.68 5.34
N SER A 478 1.51 29.36 4.55
CA SER A 478 1.05 30.05 3.35
C SER A 478 1.16 29.13 2.13
N GLU A 479 0.30 29.35 1.13
CA GLU A 479 0.34 28.58 -0.11
C GLU A 479 1.72 28.59 -0.77
N THR A 480 2.37 29.76 -0.82
CA THR A 480 3.70 29.90 -1.39
C THR A 480 4.76 29.13 -0.62
N GLU A 481 4.75 29.18 0.71
CA GLU A 481 5.73 28.47 1.54
C GLU A 481 5.54 26.96 1.46
N LEU A 482 4.30 26.49 1.49
CA LEU A 482 4.00 25.07 1.34
C LEU A 482 4.40 24.55 -0.04
N LEU A 483 4.08 25.30 -1.12
CA LEU A 483 4.47 24.93 -2.49
C LEU A 483 5.98 24.76 -2.61
N ARG A 484 6.75 25.72 -2.08
CA ARG A 484 8.22 25.68 -2.08
C ARG A 484 8.76 24.53 -1.24
N TYR A 485 8.14 24.25 -0.10
CA TYR A 485 8.53 23.11 0.74
C TYR A 485 8.32 21.78 0.03
N MET A 486 7.13 21.54 -0.54
CA MET A 486 6.86 20.31 -1.31
C MET A 486 7.80 20.15 -2.51
N ARG A 487 8.10 21.27 -3.22
CA ARG A 487 9.08 21.27 -4.32
C ARG A 487 10.48 20.91 -3.83
N LYS A 488 10.95 21.53 -2.73
CA LYS A 488 12.23 21.22 -2.11
C LYS A 488 12.37 19.74 -1.74
N LEU A 489 11.28 19.12 -1.26
CA LEU A 489 11.28 17.70 -0.94
C LEU A 489 11.37 16.84 -2.21
N SER A 490 10.50 17.09 -3.20
CA SER A 490 10.49 16.29 -4.43
C SER A 490 11.78 16.40 -5.25
N ASP A 491 12.48 17.54 -5.21
CA ASP A 491 13.75 17.72 -5.90
C ASP A 491 14.89 16.85 -5.35
N ARG A 492 14.75 16.33 -4.12
CA ARG A 492 15.73 15.44 -3.48
C ARG A 492 15.56 13.98 -3.85
N ASP A 493 14.49 13.62 -4.55
CA ASP A 493 14.10 12.24 -4.80
C ASP A 493 14.28 11.86 -6.28
N LEU A 494 14.48 10.56 -6.51
CA LEU A 494 14.31 9.94 -7.82
C LEU A 494 12.95 9.24 -7.91
N ALA A 495 12.25 9.52 -9.00
CA ALA A 495 10.99 8.88 -9.38
C ALA A 495 10.98 8.67 -10.91
N LEU A 496 9.91 8.03 -11.45
CA LEU A 496 9.86 7.70 -12.88
C LEU A 496 9.81 8.93 -13.81
N ASP A 497 9.48 10.10 -13.28
CA ASP A 497 9.54 11.37 -14.03
C ASP A 497 10.98 11.86 -14.31
N ARG A 498 11.99 11.22 -13.68
CA ARG A 498 13.42 11.52 -13.89
C ARG A 498 14.16 10.42 -14.63
N ALA A 499 13.92 9.17 -14.30
CA ALA A 499 14.68 8.04 -14.85
C ALA A 499 13.91 6.73 -14.66
N MET A 500 14.28 5.72 -15.43
CA MET A 500 13.84 4.34 -15.21
C MET A 500 14.17 3.85 -13.80
N ILE A 501 13.25 3.10 -13.21
CA ILE A 501 13.46 2.38 -11.95
C ILE A 501 13.44 0.87 -12.24
N PRO A 502 14.60 0.24 -12.48
CA PRO A 502 14.67 -1.14 -12.96
C PRO A 502 14.58 -2.17 -11.82
N LEU A 503 13.54 -2.08 -11.00
CA LEU A 503 13.36 -2.93 -9.82
C LEU A 503 12.78 -4.29 -10.16
N GLY A 504 13.57 -5.35 -10.03
CA GLY A 504 13.11 -6.73 -10.17
C GLY A 504 12.10 -7.13 -9.11
N SER A 505 11.15 -7.94 -9.54
CA SER A 505 9.91 -8.38 -8.90
C SER A 505 8.95 -7.25 -8.49
N CYS A 506 9.21 -6.00 -8.90
CA CYS A 506 8.32 -4.87 -8.69
C CYS A 506 8.23 -4.02 -9.95
N THR A 507 7.24 -4.29 -10.79
CA THR A 507 7.01 -3.57 -12.04
C THR A 507 6.80 -2.07 -11.79
N MET A 508 7.75 -1.27 -12.22
CA MET A 508 7.72 0.19 -12.12
C MET A 508 7.40 0.80 -13.49
N LYS A 509 6.20 0.53 -14.01
CA LYS A 509 5.78 1.16 -15.26
C LYS A 509 5.15 2.52 -15.03
N LEU A 510 5.44 3.46 -15.92
CA LEU A 510 4.82 4.78 -15.87
C LEU A 510 3.34 4.67 -16.26
N ASN A 511 2.48 5.22 -15.43
CA ASN A 511 1.06 5.41 -15.73
C ASN A 511 0.83 6.70 -16.50
N ALA A 512 -0.19 6.72 -17.35
CA ALA A 512 -0.57 7.92 -18.08
C ALA A 512 -1.25 8.97 -17.18
N THR A 513 -1.09 10.25 -17.49
CA THR A 513 -1.76 11.33 -16.77
C THR A 513 -3.28 11.20 -16.82
N SER A 514 -3.83 10.77 -17.97
CA SER A 514 -5.27 10.53 -18.16
C SER A 514 -5.83 9.46 -17.20
N GLU A 515 -5.02 8.51 -16.78
CA GLU A 515 -5.41 7.49 -15.78
C GLU A 515 -5.62 8.09 -14.39
N MET A 516 -4.91 9.16 -14.05
CA MET A 516 -4.97 9.83 -12.75
C MET A 516 -6.12 10.84 -12.64
N ILE A 517 -6.57 11.42 -13.73
CA ILE A 517 -7.56 12.52 -13.76
C ILE A 517 -8.85 12.20 -12.99
N PRO A 518 -9.50 11.02 -13.15
CA PRO A 518 -10.76 10.74 -12.46
C PRO A 518 -10.67 10.62 -10.94
N LEU A 519 -9.49 10.44 -10.37
CA LEU A 519 -9.31 10.34 -8.91
C LEU A 519 -9.80 11.59 -8.17
N THR A 520 -9.71 12.75 -8.81
CA THR A 520 -10.08 14.05 -8.22
C THR A 520 -11.51 14.48 -8.54
N TRP A 521 -12.26 13.67 -9.31
CA TRP A 521 -13.66 13.96 -9.56
C TRP A 521 -14.51 13.62 -8.32
N PRO A 522 -15.39 14.52 -7.89
CA PRO A 522 -16.22 14.29 -6.70
C PRO A 522 -17.02 13.00 -6.75
N GLU A 523 -17.48 12.60 -7.95
CA GLU A 523 -18.27 11.39 -8.18
C GLU A 523 -17.49 10.10 -7.83
N PHE A 524 -16.16 10.14 -7.82
CA PHE A 524 -15.30 9.05 -7.37
C PHE A 524 -14.67 9.34 -6.01
N GLY A 525 -14.22 10.57 -5.76
CA GLY A 525 -13.50 10.92 -4.53
C GLY A 525 -14.39 11.13 -3.30
N ALA A 526 -15.62 11.62 -3.45
CA ALA A 526 -16.43 12.05 -2.32
C ALA A 526 -17.50 11.04 -1.85
N LEU A 527 -17.57 9.85 -2.46
CA LEU A 527 -18.53 8.84 -2.05
C LEU A 527 -18.08 8.10 -0.78
N HIS A 528 -19.00 7.92 0.14
CA HIS A 528 -18.81 7.12 1.35
C HIS A 528 -18.91 5.62 1.03
N PRO A 529 -18.05 4.73 1.59
CA PRO A 529 -18.08 3.29 1.29
C PRO A 529 -19.38 2.57 1.68
N PHE A 530 -20.14 3.15 2.63
CA PHE A 530 -21.41 2.62 3.10
C PHE A 530 -22.61 3.43 2.58
N ALA A 531 -22.43 4.25 1.54
CA ALA A 531 -23.54 4.89 0.85
C ALA A 531 -24.48 3.83 0.21
N PRO A 532 -25.78 4.09 0.09
CA PRO A 532 -26.70 3.19 -0.63
C PRO A 532 -26.18 2.85 -2.04
N ARG A 533 -26.31 1.58 -2.45
CA ARG A 533 -25.84 1.08 -3.75
C ARG A 533 -26.32 1.93 -4.94
N GLU A 534 -27.54 2.42 -4.86
CA GLU A 534 -28.18 3.25 -5.89
C GLU A 534 -27.45 4.58 -6.13
N GLN A 535 -26.66 5.02 -5.16
CA GLN A 535 -25.83 6.23 -5.27
C GLN A 535 -24.44 5.96 -5.85
N ALA A 536 -24.04 4.69 -6.04
CA ALA A 536 -22.72 4.28 -6.49
C ALA A 536 -22.76 3.39 -7.75
N LEU A 537 -23.79 3.55 -8.59
CA LEU A 537 -23.99 2.68 -9.76
C LEU A 537 -22.82 2.72 -10.75
N GLY A 538 -22.19 3.87 -10.92
CA GLY A 538 -21.00 4.02 -11.76
C GLY A 538 -19.82 3.22 -11.24
N TYR A 539 -19.60 3.20 -9.91
CA TYR A 539 -18.59 2.35 -9.30
C TYR A 539 -18.90 0.87 -9.49
N HIS A 540 -20.15 0.44 -9.25
CA HIS A 540 -20.52 -0.96 -9.42
C HIS A 540 -20.39 -1.43 -10.87
N ALA A 541 -20.74 -0.59 -11.85
CA ALA A 541 -20.52 -0.89 -13.26
C ALA A 541 -19.01 -1.03 -13.62
N LEU A 542 -18.17 -0.20 -13.01
CA LEU A 542 -16.71 -0.28 -13.14
C LEU A 542 -16.20 -1.59 -12.53
N PHE A 543 -16.62 -1.95 -11.32
CA PHE A 543 -16.17 -3.16 -10.62
C PHE A 543 -16.57 -4.41 -11.38
N GLU A 544 -17.82 -4.54 -11.77
CA GLU A 544 -18.33 -5.68 -12.53
C GLU A 544 -17.56 -5.89 -13.85
N ARG A 545 -17.20 -4.80 -14.53
CA ARG A 545 -16.41 -4.90 -15.75
C ARG A 545 -14.95 -5.25 -15.48
N LEU A 546 -14.35 -4.67 -14.45
CA LEU A 546 -12.97 -4.94 -14.06
C LEU A 546 -12.81 -6.40 -13.60
N GLU A 547 -13.72 -6.91 -12.77
CA GLU A 547 -13.76 -8.31 -12.35
C GLU A 547 -13.83 -9.25 -13.55
N ARG A 548 -14.72 -8.97 -14.51
CA ARG A 548 -14.83 -9.77 -15.74
C ARG A 548 -13.55 -9.75 -16.56
N TRP A 549 -12.91 -8.59 -16.73
CA TRP A 549 -11.64 -8.49 -17.46
C TRP A 549 -10.52 -9.24 -16.76
N LEU A 550 -10.44 -9.14 -15.44
CA LEU A 550 -9.46 -9.89 -14.65
C LEU A 550 -9.71 -11.40 -14.72
N CYS A 551 -10.97 -11.86 -14.76
CA CYS A 551 -11.30 -13.26 -15.03
C CYS A 551 -10.80 -13.70 -16.43
N ASP A 552 -11.03 -12.89 -17.47
CA ASP A 552 -10.56 -13.21 -18.82
C ASP A 552 -9.03 -13.26 -18.90
N ILE A 553 -8.34 -12.31 -18.27
CA ILE A 553 -6.87 -12.26 -18.24
C ILE A 553 -6.27 -13.48 -17.51
N THR A 554 -6.90 -13.94 -16.45
CA THR A 554 -6.32 -14.95 -15.56
C THR A 554 -6.87 -16.36 -15.73
N GLY A 555 -8.03 -16.49 -16.37
CA GLY A 555 -8.73 -17.78 -16.49
C GLY A 555 -9.41 -18.23 -15.20
N TYR A 556 -9.59 -17.34 -14.24
CA TYR A 556 -10.36 -17.61 -13.03
C TYR A 556 -11.86 -17.38 -13.23
N ASP A 557 -12.67 -18.00 -12.35
CA ASP A 557 -14.13 -17.97 -12.39
C ASP A 557 -14.73 -16.89 -11.48
N GLY A 558 -13.96 -16.38 -10.54
CA GLY A 558 -14.39 -15.32 -9.63
C GLY A 558 -13.25 -14.43 -9.14
N ILE A 559 -13.52 -13.15 -9.03
CA ILE A 559 -12.59 -12.12 -8.51
C ILE A 559 -13.22 -11.44 -7.30
N SER A 560 -12.40 -11.05 -6.32
CA SER A 560 -12.78 -10.08 -5.29
C SER A 560 -11.81 -8.90 -5.33
N LEU A 561 -12.36 -7.68 -5.41
CA LEU A 561 -11.62 -6.42 -5.37
C LEU A 561 -11.41 -5.89 -3.95
N GLN A 562 -11.76 -6.67 -2.93
CA GLN A 562 -11.70 -6.20 -1.54
C GLN A 562 -10.28 -6.04 -0.99
N PRO A 563 -9.29 -6.92 -1.28
CA PRO A 563 -7.95 -6.77 -0.70
C PRO A 563 -7.25 -5.49 -1.15
N ASN A 564 -6.89 -4.63 -0.20
CA ASN A 564 -6.30 -3.31 -0.41
C ASN A 564 -4.75 -3.32 -0.44
N SER A 565 -4.15 -4.47 -0.60
CA SER A 565 -2.71 -4.68 -0.87
C SER A 565 -2.47 -6.11 -1.35
N GLY A 566 -1.29 -6.38 -1.93
CA GLY A 566 -0.89 -7.74 -2.28
C GLY A 566 -0.88 -8.68 -1.08
N ALA A 567 -0.34 -8.22 0.05
CA ALA A 567 -0.32 -8.98 1.30
C ALA A 567 -1.73 -9.36 1.80
N GLN A 568 -2.72 -8.48 1.65
CA GLN A 568 -4.12 -8.79 1.97
C GLN A 568 -4.73 -9.74 0.93
N GLY A 569 -4.32 -9.67 -0.33
CA GLY A 569 -4.68 -10.66 -1.36
C GLY A 569 -4.15 -12.05 -1.02
N GLU A 570 -2.86 -12.15 -0.62
CA GLU A 570 -2.28 -13.42 -0.15
C GLU A 570 -3.09 -14.00 1.01
N TYR A 571 -3.37 -13.18 2.01
CA TYR A 571 -4.12 -13.60 3.19
C TYR A 571 -5.55 -14.05 2.83
N ALA A 572 -6.26 -13.29 2.00
CA ALA A 572 -7.61 -13.63 1.54
C ALA A 572 -7.64 -14.96 0.77
N GLY A 573 -6.66 -15.22 -0.10
CA GLY A 573 -6.57 -16.46 -0.87
C GLY A 573 -6.30 -17.68 0.01
N LEU A 574 -5.40 -17.54 1.00
CA LEU A 574 -5.13 -18.62 1.95
C LEU A 574 -6.32 -18.89 2.87
N LEU A 575 -7.08 -17.86 3.26
CA LEU A 575 -8.33 -18.03 4.01
C LEU A 575 -9.39 -18.75 3.17
N ALA A 576 -9.48 -18.45 1.86
CA ALA A 576 -10.40 -19.16 0.96
C ALA A 576 -10.06 -20.65 0.89
N ILE A 577 -8.78 -21.01 0.74
CA ILE A 577 -8.31 -22.41 0.75
C ILE A 577 -8.63 -23.07 2.08
N ARG A 578 -8.32 -22.43 3.20
CA ARG A 578 -8.61 -22.95 4.53
C ARG A 578 -10.10 -23.22 4.74
N SER A 579 -10.94 -22.25 4.35
CA SER A 579 -12.39 -22.38 4.48
C SER A 579 -12.97 -23.46 3.58
N TYR A 580 -12.40 -23.65 2.38
CA TYR A 580 -12.72 -24.75 1.50
C TYR A 580 -12.46 -26.10 2.15
N HIS A 581 -11.28 -26.32 2.72
CA HIS A 581 -10.95 -27.55 3.45
C HIS A 581 -11.85 -27.74 4.67
N ALA A 582 -12.11 -26.68 5.43
CA ALA A 582 -12.99 -26.74 6.60
C ALA A 582 -14.43 -27.15 6.22
N ALA A 583 -14.98 -26.61 5.12
CA ALA A 583 -16.31 -26.96 4.61
C ALA A 583 -16.42 -28.42 4.19
N ARG A 584 -15.32 -29.09 3.89
CA ARG A 584 -15.22 -30.52 3.55
C ARG A 584 -14.95 -31.42 4.77
N GLY A 585 -14.85 -30.82 5.97
CA GLY A 585 -14.48 -31.57 7.18
C GLY A 585 -12.97 -31.85 7.31
N GLU A 586 -12.14 -31.19 6.53
CA GLU A 586 -10.69 -31.39 6.43
C GLU A 586 -9.90 -30.23 7.12
N SER A 587 -10.40 -29.70 8.22
CA SER A 587 -9.74 -28.60 8.98
C SER A 587 -8.35 -28.97 9.52
N HIS A 588 -7.96 -30.24 9.48
CA HIS A 588 -6.63 -30.73 9.84
C HIS A 588 -5.56 -30.38 8.78
N ARG A 589 -5.95 -30.12 7.52
CA ARG A 589 -5.04 -29.73 6.47
C ARG A 589 -4.47 -28.32 6.75
N ARG A 590 -3.20 -28.25 7.15
CA ARG A 590 -2.53 -27.02 7.57
C ARG A 590 -1.14 -26.82 6.96
N ILE A 591 -0.60 -27.82 6.28
CA ILE A 591 0.72 -27.70 5.67
C ILE A 591 0.63 -26.85 4.40
N CYS A 592 1.48 -25.81 4.33
CA CYS A 592 1.68 -24.99 3.14
C CYS A 592 3.12 -25.20 2.62
N LEU A 593 3.25 -25.78 1.44
CA LEU A 593 4.54 -25.93 0.77
C LEU A 593 4.94 -24.58 0.16
N ILE A 594 6.17 -24.16 0.35
CA ILE A 594 6.66 -22.86 -0.18
C ILE A 594 8.09 -23.03 -0.72
N PRO A 595 8.34 -22.76 -2.02
CA PRO A 595 9.70 -22.81 -2.57
C PRO A 595 10.64 -21.83 -1.85
N SER A 596 11.91 -22.22 -1.73
CA SER A 596 12.94 -21.41 -1.06
C SER A 596 13.14 -20.03 -1.71
N SER A 597 12.81 -19.91 -3.00
CA SER A 597 12.84 -18.66 -3.78
C SER A 597 11.67 -17.71 -3.51
N ALA A 598 10.60 -18.16 -2.84
CA ALA A 598 9.38 -17.37 -2.65
C ALA A 598 9.65 -16.05 -1.91
N HIS A 599 8.85 -15.03 -2.24
CA HIS A 599 8.87 -13.74 -1.57
C HIS A 599 8.61 -13.91 -0.05
N GLY A 600 9.21 -13.06 0.79
CA GLY A 600 9.09 -13.15 2.25
C GLY A 600 7.67 -12.96 2.78
N THR A 601 6.77 -12.34 2.02
CA THR A 601 5.35 -12.20 2.38
C THR A 601 4.60 -13.53 2.37
N ASN A 602 4.97 -14.48 1.49
CA ASN A 602 4.28 -15.76 1.36
C ASN A 602 4.31 -16.58 2.67
N PRO A 603 5.50 -16.87 3.27
CA PRO A 603 5.53 -17.59 4.53
C PRO A 603 4.90 -16.79 5.70
N ALA A 604 4.98 -15.45 5.68
CA ALA A 604 4.32 -14.62 6.68
C ALA A 604 2.79 -14.73 6.59
N SER A 605 2.23 -14.67 5.38
CA SER A 605 0.79 -14.81 5.11
C SER A 605 0.28 -16.22 5.48
N ALA A 606 1.05 -17.27 5.18
CA ALA A 606 0.72 -18.64 5.56
C ALA A 606 0.63 -18.80 7.09
N SER A 607 1.59 -18.28 7.83
CA SER A 607 1.58 -18.28 9.30
C SER A 607 0.38 -17.51 9.87
N MET A 608 0.03 -16.36 9.29
CA MET A 608 -1.14 -15.56 9.69
C MET A 608 -2.47 -16.30 9.41
N ALA A 609 -2.52 -17.10 8.37
CA ALA A 609 -3.68 -17.96 8.07
C ALA A 609 -3.73 -19.26 8.93
N GLY A 610 -2.81 -19.42 9.89
CA GLY A 610 -2.72 -20.59 10.77
C GLY A 610 -2.20 -21.85 10.06
N MET A 611 -1.43 -21.68 8.98
CA MET A 611 -0.77 -22.78 8.26
C MET A 611 0.68 -22.95 8.73
N GLU A 612 1.20 -24.16 8.59
CA GLU A 612 2.59 -24.52 8.87
C GLU A 612 3.39 -24.55 7.56
N VAL A 613 4.49 -23.81 7.53
CA VAL A 613 5.32 -23.68 6.33
C VAL A 613 6.31 -24.84 6.23
N VAL A 614 6.31 -25.53 5.10
CA VAL A 614 7.32 -26.52 4.72
C VAL A 614 8.01 -26.03 3.46
N VAL A 615 9.32 -25.77 3.57
CA VAL A 615 10.11 -25.22 2.46
C VAL A 615 10.43 -26.30 1.45
N VAL A 616 10.22 -26.02 0.16
CA VAL A 616 10.61 -26.86 -0.98
C VAL A 616 11.91 -26.29 -1.59
N ALA A 617 12.85 -27.15 -1.92
CA ALA A 617 14.12 -26.75 -2.54
C ALA A 617 13.91 -26.23 -3.98
N CYS A 618 14.87 -25.42 -4.45
CA CYS A 618 15.02 -25.08 -5.87
C CYS A 618 16.29 -25.75 -6.40
N ASP A 619 16.29 -26.12 -7.68
CA ASP A 619 17.44 -26.73 -8.36
C ASP A 619 18.51 -25.66 -8.72
N ALA A 620 19.61 -26.09 -9.32
CA ALA A 620 20.71 -25.23 -9.71
C ALA A 620 20.36 -24.23 -10.85
N ARG A 621 19.24 -24.46 -11.56
CA ARG A 621 18.75 -23.58 -12.62
C ARG A 621 17.75 -22.56 -12.09
N GLY A 622 17.37 -22.67 -10.81
CA GLY A 622 16.39 -21.80 -10.18
C GLY A 622 14.94 -22.27 -10.32
N ASP A 623 14.73 -23.45 -10.88
CA ASP A 623 13.42 -24.11 -10.95
C ASP A 623 13.07 -24.79 -9.60
N VAL A 624 11.80 -25.05 -9.34
CA VAL A 624 11.38 -25.87 -8.20
C VAL A 624 11.90 -27.29 -8.37
N ASP A 625 12.55 -27.83 -7.34
CA ASP A 625 12.96 -29.24 -7.33
C ASP A 625 11.72 -30.14 -7.21
N VAL A 626 11.29 -30.71 -8.35
CA VAL A 626 10.08 -31.51 -8.46
C VAL A 626 10.16 -32.80 -7.64
N ASP A 627 11.35 -33.40 -7.50
CA ASP A 627 11.55 -34.61 -6.70
C ASP A 627 11.41 -34.30 -5.20
N ASP A 628 11.99 -33.19 -4.72
CA ASP A 628 11.82 -32.71 -3.35
C ASP A 628 10.35 -32.31 -3.07
N LEU A 629 9.68 -31.66 -4.04
CA LEU A 629 8.26 -31.34 -3.96
C LEU A 629 7.42 -32.63 -3.80
N ARG A 630 7.65 -33.60 -4.65
CA ARG A 630 6.90 -34.88 -4.62
C ARG A 630 7.08 -35.60 -3.29
N ALA A 631 8.31 -35.72 -2.83
CA ALA A 631 8.62 -36.37 -1.54
C ALA A 631 7.94 -35.65 -0.35
N LYS A 632 7.86 -34.32 -0.37
CA LYS A 632 7.20 -33.53 0.67
C LYS A 632 5.68 -33.61 0.56
N ALA A 633 5.12 -33.60 -0.64
CA ALA A 633 3.68 -33.76 -0.86
C ALA A 633 3.21 -35.14 -0.40
N GLU A 634 3.94 -36.21 -0.72
CA GLU A 634 3.67 -37.55 -0.24
C GLU A 634 3.72 -37.63 1.29
N LYS A 635 4.80 -37.12 1.88
CA LYS A 635 5.01 -37.12 3.34
C LYS A 635 3.87 -36.44 4.08
N HIS A 636 3.37 -35.34 3.55
CA HIS A 636 2.34 -34.50 4.17
C HIS A 636 0.94 -34.67 3.54
N SER A 637 0.73 -35.69 2.72
CA SER A 637 -0.49 -35.91 1.93
C SER A 637 -1.81 -35.75 2.71
N LYS A 638 -1.84 -36.19 3.98
CA LYS A 638 -3.03 -36.07 4.82
C LYS A 638 -3.30 -34.66 5.30
N ASP A 639 -2.24 -33.87 5.49
CA ASP A 639 -2.28 -32.56 6.13
C ASP A 639 -1.99 -31.41 5.15
N LEU A 640 -1.73 -31.72 3.87
CA LEU A 640 -1.39 -30.77 2.82
C LEU A 640 -2.60 -29.89 2.51
N ALA A 641 -2.50 -28.58 2.80
CA ALA A 641 -3.51 -27.59 2.48
C ALA A 641 -3.24 -26.91 1.14
N ALA A 642 -2.00 -26.46 0.92
CA ALA A 642 -1.65 -25.68 -0.26
C ALA A 642 -0.15 -25.74 -0.59
N ILE A 643 0.18 -25.32 -1.81
CA ILE A 643 1.47 -24.76 -2.18
C ILE A 643 1.31 -23.26 -2.46
N MET A 644 2.30 -22.44 -2.11
CA MET A 644 2.41 -21.06 -2.62
C MET A 644 3.62 -20.99 -3.54
N ILE A 645 3.39 -20.77 -4.83
CA ILE A 645 4.42 -20.69 -5.86
C ILE A 645 4.34 -19.36 -6.61
N THR A 646 5.46 -18.68 -6.80
CA THR A 646 5.55 -17.47 -7.64
C THR A 646 5.77 -17.87 -9.10
N TYR A 647 5.01 -17.27 -10.03
CA TYR A 647 5.13 -17.60 -11.45
C TYR A 647 4.96 -16.37 -12.38
N PRO A 648 5.89 -16.11 -13.33
CA PRO A 648 7.20 -16.76 -13.45
C PRO A 648 7.98 -16.71 -12.14
N SER A 649 8.99 -17.59 -11.97
CA SER A 649 9.70 -17.68 -10.69
C SER A 649 10.47 -16.39 -10.40
N THR A 650 10.71 -16.10 -9.12
CA THR A 650 11.56 -14.95 -8.71
C THR A 650 12.99 -15.04 -9.21
N HIS A 651 13.40 -16.15 -9.82
CA HIS A 651 14.67 -16.28 -10.54
C HIS A 651 14.63 -15.69 -11.97
N GLY A 652 13.48 -15.15 -12.39
CA GLY A 652 13.28 -14.52 -13.71
C GLY A 652 13.13 -15.53 -14.85
N VAL A 653 12.64 -16.73 -14.55
CA VAL A 653 12.42 -17.80 -15.54
C VAL A 653 11.03 -18.41 -15.41
N PHE A 654 10.49 -18.94 -16.51
CA PHE A 654 9.28 -19.73 -16.50
C PHE A 654 9.59 -21.17 -16.09
N GLU A 655 8.96 -21.67 -15.06
CA GLU A 655 8.99 -23.07 -14.66
C GLU A 655 8.49 -23.96 -15.79
N GLU A 656 9.32 -24.85 -16.31
CA GLU A 656 8.93 -25.78 -17.37
C GLU A 656 7.85 -26.77 -16.89
N HIS A 657 7.92 -27.18 -15.63
CA HIS A 657 7.09 -28.21 -15.02
C HIS A 657 5.90 -27.68 -14.22
N ILE A 658 5.44 -26.45 -14.49
CA ILE A 658 4.37 -25.83 -13.67
C ILE A 658 3.09 -26.69 -13.60
N ARG A 659 2.70 -27.37 -14.70
CA ARG A 659 1.54 -28.28 -14.69
C ARG A 659 1.78 -29.50 -13.79
N ASP A 660 2.95 -30.13 -13.90
CA ASP A 660 3.32 -31.26 -13.05
C ASP A 660 3.33 -30.87 -11.57
N ILE A 661 3.80 -29.64 -11.24
CA ILE A 661 3.78 -29.10 -9.89
C ILE A 661 2.34 -28.99 -9.39
N CYS A 662 1.43 -28.44 -10.21
CA CYS A 662 0.01 -28.32 -9.86
C CYS A 662 -0.62 -29.71 -9.64
N ASP A 663 -0.38 -30.64 -10.55
CA ASP A 663 -0.94 -31.99 -10.49
C ASP A 663 -0.46 -32.75 -9.23
N ILE A 664 0.84 -32.68 -8.90
CA ILE A 664 1.38 -33.26 -7.66
C ILE A 664 0.64 -32.76 -6.43
N VAL A 665 0.38 -31.48 -6.33
CA VAL A 665 -0.30 -30.89 -5.17
C VAL A 665 -1.77 -31.31 -5.12
N HIS A 666 -2.46 -31.33 -6.26
CA HIS A 666 -3.85 -31.77 -6.37
C HIS A 666 -4.01 -33.25 -6.04
N ASP A 667 -3.10 -34.12 -6.50
CA ASP A 667 -3.13 -35.56 -6.22
C ASP A 667 -3.04 -35.85 -4.72
N HIS A 668 -2.43 -34.97 -3.94
CA HIS A 668 -2.33 -35.04 -2.49
C HIS A 668 -3.40 -34.21 -1.75
N GLY A 669 -4.43 -33.69 -2.48
CA GLY A 669 -5.58 -32.99 -1.93
C GLY A 669 -5.31 -31.51 -1.55
N GLY A 670 -4.13 -30.97 -1.85
CA GLY A 670 -3.79 -29.55 -1.66
C GLY A 670 -4.38 -28.66 -2.74
N GLN A 671 -4.33 -27.36 -2.54
CA GLN A 671 -4.69 -26.32 -3.51
C GLN A 671 -3.45 -25.56 -3.97
N VAL A 672 -3.47 -25.08 -5.21
CA VAL A 672 -2.35 -24.31 -5.78
C VAL A 672 -2.63 -22.83 -5.65
N TYR A 673 -1.94 -22.18 -4.70
CA TYR A 673 -1.86 -20.73 -4.64
C TYR A 673 -0.69 -20.25 -5.51
N LEU A 674 -1.00 -19.58 -6.60
CA LEU A 674 0.01 -18.99 -7.47
C LEU A 674 0.15 -17.50 -7.13
N ASP A 675 1.34 -17.12 -6.67
CA ASP A 675 1.66 -15.70 -6.48
C ASP A 675 1.75 -15.01 -7.83
N GLY A 676 0.64 -14.37 -8.20
CA GLY A 676 0.46 -13.58 -9.41
C GLY A 676 0.66 -12.08 -9.18
N ALA A 677 1.39 -11.70 -8.13
CA ALA A 677 1.69 -10.30 -7.83
C ALA A 677 2.22 -9.55 -9.04
N ASN A 678 3.02 -10.21 -9.88
CA ASN A 678 3.54 -9.69 -11.12
C ASN A 678 3.11 -10.57 -12.31
N LEU A 679 2.13 -10.10 -13.09
CA LEU A 679 1.68 -10.76 -14.31
C LEU A 679 2.34 -10.19 -15.58
N ASN A 680 3.39 -9.40 -15.48
CA ASN A 680 3.98 -8.66 -16.60
C ASN A 680 4.58 -9.55 -17.72
N ALA A 681 4.75 -10.85 -17.44
CA ALA A 681 5.16 -11.85 -18.42
C ALA A 681 4.00 -12.74 -18.91
N GLN A 682 2.77 -12.60 -18.39
CA GLN A 682 1.70 -13.56 -18.65
C GLN A 682 0.49 -12.97 -19.35
N VAL A 683 0.16 -11.68 -19.16
CA VAL A 683 -1.07 -11.07 -19.72
C VAL A 683 -1.16 -11.27 -21.23
N GLY A 684 -2.21 -11.94 -21.68
CA GLY A 684 -2.45 -12.27 -23.09
C GLY A 684 -1.58 -13.41 -23.66
N LEU A 685 -0.67 -13.98 -22.86
CA LEU A 685 0.23 -15.08 -23.26
C LEU A 685 -0.03 -16.37 -22.49
N ALA A 686 -0.40 -16.30 -21.22
CA ALA A 686 -0.74 -17.44 -20.37
C ALA A 686 -1.76 -17.03 -19.32
N ARG A 687 -2.62 -17.98 -18.90
CA ARG A 687 -3.68 -17.77 -17.92
C ARG A 687 -3.49 -18.74 -16.75
N PRO A 688 -3.24 -18.25 -15.53
CA PRO A 688 -3.02 -19.10 -14.35
C PRO A 688 -4.08 -20.18 -14.13
N GLY A 689 -5.36 -19.84 -14.26
CA GLY A 689 -6.46 -20.77 -14.12
C GLY A 689 -6.44 -21.91 -15.13
N ASP A 690 -5.86 -21.73 -16.33
CA ASP A 690 -5.85 -22.74 -17.39
C ASP A 690 -4.74 -23.79 -17.22
N TYR A 691 -3.68 -23.49 -16.48
CA TYR A 691 -2.59 -24.44 -16.27
C TYR A 691 -2.51 -25.05 -14.87
N GLY A 692 -3.53 -24.82 -14.04
CA GLY A 692 -3.73 -25.57 -12.79
C GLY A 692 -3.68 -24.76 -11.50
N ALA A 693 -3.50 -23.44 -11.56
CA ALA A 693 -3.59 -22.61 -10.37
C ALA A 693 -5.06 -22.48 -9.90
N ASP A 694 -5.30 -22.60 -8.59
CA ASP A 694 -6.63 -22.47 -7.99
C ASP A 694 -6.93 -21.07 -7.51
N VAL A 695 -5.90 -20.35 -7.08
CA VAL A 695 -5.97 -19.00 -6.48
C VAL A 695 -4.78 -18.20 -6.92
N SER A 696 -5.00 -16.91 -7.21
CA SER A 696 -3.93 -15.92 -7.33
C SER A 696 -4.36 -14.55 -6.81
N HIS A 697 -3.46 -13.84 -6.13
CA HIS A 697 -3.63 -12.40 -5.99
C HIS A 697 -2.94 -11.68 -7.15
N LEU A 698 -3.43 -10.49 -7.46
CA LEU A 698 -2.95 -9.65 -8.55
C LEU A 698 -2.56 -8.28 -7.98
N ASN A 699 -1.32 -7.82 -8.17
CA ASN A 699 -0.98 -6.45 -7.77
C ASN A 699 -1.27 -5.47 -8.90
N LEU A 700 -2.40 -4.75 -8.81
CA LEU A 700 -2.76 -3.75 -9.83
C LEU A 700 -1.77 -2.59 -9.87
N HIS A 701 -1.03 -2.36 -8.77
CA HIS A 701 0.06 -1.40 -8.66
C HIS A 701 1.41 -1.91 -9.25
N LYS A 702 1.37 -3.00 -10.02
CA LYS A 702 2.48 -3.52 -10.83
C LYS A 702 2.05 -3.58 -12.30
N THR A 703 1.47 -4.68 -12.73
CA THR A 703 1.10 -4.94 -14.13
C THR A 703 0.05 -3.97 -14.69
N PHE A 704 -0.83 -3.41 -13.87
CA PHE A 704 -2.00 -2.62 -14.29
C PHE A 704 -1.94 -1.15 -13.88
N CYS A 705 -0.75 -0.57 -13.84
CA CYS A 705 -0.45 0.87 -13.81
C CYS A 705 -0.89 1.68 -12.59
N ILE A 706 -1.45 1.11 -11.52
CA ILE A 706 -1.61 1.90 -10.29
C ILE A 706 -0.21 2.31 -9.82
N PRO A 707 0.07 3.61 -9.62
CA PRO A 707 1.41 4.07 -9.26
C PRO A 707 1.79 3.68 -7.84
N HIS A 708 3.09 3.54 -7.57
CA HIS A 708 3.59 3.05 -6.27
C HIS A 708 3.55 4.06 -5.13
N GLY A 709 3.39 5.37 -5.41
CA GLY A 709 3.17 6.40 -4.39
C GLY A 709 4.23 6.47 -3.29
N GLY A 710 5.46 6.08 -3.56
CA GLY A 710 6.53 6.03 -2.54
C GLY A 710 6.43 4.83 -1.59
N GLY A 711 5.60 3.84 -1.90
CA GLY A 711 5.37 2.64 -1.07
C GLY A 711 3.89 2.38 -0.75
N GLY A 712 3.02 2.82 -1.61
CA GLY A 712 1.56 2.73 -1.57
C GLY A 712 0.89 4.06 -1.93
N PRO A 713 -0.37 3.96 -2.41
CA PRO A 713 -1.34 2.88 -2.19
C PRO A 713 -1.14 1.68 -3.10
N GLY A 714 -1.81 0.57 -2.76
CA GLY A 714 -1.86 -0.64 -3.55
C GLY A 714 -3.24 -1.27 -3.61
N MET A 715 -3.41 -2.21 -4.55
CA MET A 715 -4.57 -3.10 -4.65
C MET A 715 -4.09 -4.51 -4.97
N GLY A 716 -4.71 -5.50 -4.32
CA GLY A 716 -4.38 -6.91 -4.48
C GLY A 716 -5.61 -7.79 -4.68
N PRO A 717 -6.39 -7.59 -5.77
CA PRO A 717 -7.52 -8.47 -6.06
C PRO A 717 -7.14 -9.94 -5.99
N ILE A 718 -8.08 -10.77 -5.51
CA ILE A 718 -7.92 -12.22 -5.42
C ILE A 718 -8.82 -12.90 -6.45
N GLY A 719 -8.22 -13.73 -7.31
CA GLY A 719 -8.89 -14.54 -8.30
C GLY A 719 -8.90 -16.01 -7.91
N VAL A 720 -9.99 -16.69 -8.14
CA VAL A 720 -10.16 -18.11 -7.75
C VAL A 720 -10.93 -18.91 -8.79
N ARG A 721 -10.65 -20.23 -8.83
CA ARG A 721 -11.46 -21.21 -9.56
C ARG A 721 -12.84 -21.37 -8.93
N ALA A 722 -13.80 -21.90 -9.70
CA ALA A 722 -15.22 -21.98 -9.35
C ALA A 722 -15.49 -22.63 -7.98
N HIS A 723 -14.74 -23.68 -7.60
CA HIS A 723 -14.92 -24.37 -6.34
C HIS A 723 -14.52 -23.53 -5.11
N LEU A 724 -13.68 -22.53 -5.30
CA LEU A 724 -13.24 -21.59 -4.25
C LEU A 724 -14.04 -20.27 -4.25
N ALA A 725 -14.83 -19.98 -5.29
CA ALA A 725 -15.61 -18.74 -5.38
C ALA A 725 -16.58 -18.49 -4.20
N PRO A 726 -17.23 -19.53 -3.60
CA PRO A 726 -18.05 -19.33 -2.39
C PRO A 726 -17.27 -18.86 -1.16
N PHE A 727 -15.94 -19.03 -1.17
CA PHE A 727 -15.05 -18.72 -0.04
C PHE A 727 -14.29 -17.40 -0.21
N LEU A 728 -14.57 -16.61 -1.24
CA LEU A 728 -14.06 -15.23 -1.36
C LEU A 728 -14.54 -14.38 -0.18
N PRO A 729 -13.78 -13.37 0.25
CA PRO A 729 -14.15 -12.53 1.38
C PRO A 729 -15.47 -11.78 1.14
N GLY A 730 -16.36 -11.79 2.14
CA GLY A 730 -17.56 -10.96 2.20
C GLY A 730 -17.36 -9.70 3.02
N HIS A 731 -18.36 -8.83 3.08
CA HIS A 731 -18.33 -7.63 3.91
C HIS A 731 -19.70 -7.34 4.54
N PRO A 732 -19.78 -6.87 5.83
CA PRO A 732 -21.05 -6.60 6.49
C PRO A 732 -21.92 -5.53 5.82
N ALA A 733 -21.29 -4.63 5.05
CA ALA A 733 -22.00 -3.56 4.33
C ALA A 733 -22.52 -3.98 2.94
N GLU A 734 -22.19 -5.20 2.48
CA GLU A 734 -22.79 -5.75 1.24
C GLU A 734 -24.16 -6.33 1.56
N ASP A 735 -25.12 -6.11 0.66
CA ASP A 735 -26.41 -6.78 0.74
C ASP A 735 -26.19 -8.30 0.77
N GLY A 736 -26.67 -8.98 1.82
CA GLY A 736 -26.45 -10.38 2.11
C GLY A 736 -26.97 -11.38 1.05
N THR A 737 -27.03 -10.98 -0.21
CA THR A 737 -27.45 -11.79 -1.36
C THR A 737 -26.49 -12.91 -1.71
N LYS A 738 -25.23 -12.86 -1.23
CA LYS A 738 -24.25 -13.93 -1.41
C LYS A 738 -23.58 -14.21 -0.05
N PRO A 739 -24.03 -15.25 0.68
CA PRO A 739 -23.31 -15.65 1.88
C PRO A 739 -21.89 -16.04 1.52
N ARG A 740 -20.91 -15.32 2.04
CA ARG A 740 -19.49 -15.63 1.92
C ARG A 740 -19.01 -16.34 3.18
N ALA A 741 -18.20 -17.37 3.00
CA ALA A 741 -17.69 -18.17 4.12
C ALA A 741 -16.55 -17.47 4.86
N VAL A 742 -15.82 -16.58 4.21
CA VAL A 742 -14.73 -15.79 4.80
C VAL A 742 -15.24 -14.37 5.10
N GLY A 743 -14.90 -13.85 6.27
CA GLY A 743 -15.19 -12.47 6.65
C GLY A 743 -14.30 -11.45 5.92
N PRO A 744 -14.51 -10.15 6.18
CA PRO A 744 -13.78 -9.10 5.48
C PRO A 744 -12.29 -9.10 5.84
N VAL A 745 -11.44 -8.77 4.85
CA VAL A 745 -9.99 -8.59 5.02
C VAL A 745 -9.57 -7.11 4.99
N SER A 746 -10.50 -6.19 4.70
CA SER A 746 -10.31 -4.75 4.73
C SER A 746 -11.52 -4.04 5.32
N ALA A 747 -11.34 -2.77 5.74
CA ALA A 747 -12.41 -1.97 6.36
C ALA A 747 -13.55 -1.63 5.40
N ALA A 748 -13.26 -1.51 4.10
CA ALA A 748 -14.25 -1.18 3.07
C ALA A 748 -14.52 -2.37 2.14
N PRO A 749 -15.73 -2.49 1.56
CA PRO A 749 -16.13 -3.62 0.73
C PRO A 749 -15.25 -3.85 -0.51
N PHE A 750 -14.70 -2.76 -1.09
CA PHE A 750 -13.89 -2.78 -2.30
C PHE A 750 -12.48 -2.22 -2.07
N GLY A 751 -11.99 -2.33 -0.84
CA GLY A 751 -10.64 -1.92 -0.46
C GLY A 751 -10.33 -0.47 -0.83
N SER A 752 -9.32 -0.24 -1.66
CA SER A 752 -8.93 1.09 -2.16
C SER A 752 -9.67 1.42 -3.46
N ALA A 753 -10.98 1.58 -3.40
CA ALA A 753 -11.88 1.63 -4.56
C ALA A 753 -11.54 2.74 -5.58
N SER A 754 -11.14 3.93 -5.12
CA SER A 754 -10.92 5.07 -6.03
C SER A 754 -9.77 4.81 -7.02
N ILE A 755 -8.72 4.12 -6.60
CA ILE A 755 -7.57 3.85 -7.50
C ILE A 755 -7.83 2.73 -8.51
N LEU A 756 -8.93 2.00 -8.41
CA LEU A 756 -9.34 1.03 -9.43
C LEU A 756 -9.66 1.71 -10.78
N THR A 757 -10.03 3.00 -10.75
CA THR A 757 -10.20 3.82 -11.97
C THR A 757 -8.94 3.85 -12.82
N ILE A 758 -7.75 3.83 -12.22
CA ILE A 758 -6.47 3.87 -12.93
C ILE A 758 -6.29 2.62 -13.79
N SER A 759 -6.39 1.43 -13.17
CA SER A 759 -6.28 0.16 -13.90
C SER A 759 -7.38 -0.01 -14.95
N TYR A 760 -8.58 0.47 -14.63
CA TYR A 760 -9.71 0.42 -15.54
C TYR A 760 -9.45 1.24 -16.83
N ILE A 761 -8.95 2.48 -16.67
CA ILE A 761 -8.61 3.35 -17.81
C ILE A 761 -7.43 2.77 -18.59
N TYR A 762 -6.40 2.27 -17.91
CA TYR A 762 -5.28 1.60 -18.54
C TYR A 762 -5.75 0.46 -19.47
N MET A 763 -6.61 -0.43 -18.96
CA MET A 763 -7.16 -1.52 -19.76
C MET A 763 -8.04 -1.04 -20.90
N LEU A 764 -8.83 0.04 -20.71
CA LEU A 764 -9.60 0.67 -21.79
C LEU A 764 -8.71 1.20 -22.93
N MET A 765 -7.61 1.87 -22.56
CA MET A 765 -6.73 2.50 -23.56
C MET A 765 -5.80 1.51 -24.24
N MET A 766 -5.44 0.42 -23.56
CA MET A 766 -4.60 -0.63 -24.14
C MET A 766 -5.41 -1.63 -24.99
N GLY A 767 -6.61 -1.99 -24.54
CA GLY A 767 -7.38 -3.08 -25.13
C GLY A 767 -6.66 -4.43 -25.02
N GLY A 768 -7.27 -5.53 -25.50
CA GLY A 768 -6.67 -6.85 -25.40
C GLY A 768 -5.35 -7.01 -26.17
N GLU A 769 -5.27 -6.47 -27.38
CA GLU A 769 -4.06 -6.50 -28.21
C GLU A 769 -2.92 -5.67 -27.60
N GLY A 770 -3.23 -4.49 -27.05
CA GLY A 770 -2.25 -3.61 -26.43
C GLY A 770 -1.64 -4.22 -25.17
N LEU A 771 -2.45 -4.85 -24.33
CA LEU A 771 -1.95 -5.54 -23.12
C LEU A 771 -1.06 -6.74 -23.48
N THR A 772 -1.44 -7.54 -24.47
CA THR A 772 -0.60 -8.64 -24.96
C THR A 772 0.73 -8.10 -25.50
N ARG A 773 0.67 -7.01 -26.27
CA ARG A 773 1.87 -6.35 -26.81
C ARG A 773 2.77 -5.81 -25.69
N ALA A 774 2.21 -5.24 -24.62
CA ALA A 774 2.96 -4.78 -23.47
C ALA A 774 3.76 -5.93 -22.83
N THR A 775 3.13 -7.09 -22.65
CA THR A 775 3.81 -8.29 -22.13
C THR A 775 4.94 -8.75 -23.04
N GLU A 776 4.72 -8.82 -24.35
CA GLU A 776 5.77 -9.20 -25.33
C GLU A 776 6.99 -8.27 -25.25
N ILE A 777 6.74 -6.96 -25.12
CA ILE A 777 7.81 -5.96 -25.05
C ILE A 777 8.52 -6.00 -23.69
N ALA A 778 7.82 -6.25 -22.59
CA ALA A 778 8.46 -6.44 -21.29
C ALA A 778 9.44 -7.62 -21.31
N VAL A 779 9.05 -8.74 -21.91
CA VAL A 779 9.94 -9.90 -22.09
C VAL A 779 11.11 -9.57 -23.04
N LEU A 780 10.87 -8.82 -24.12
CA LEU A 780 11.93 -8.38 -25.03
C LEU A 780 12.95 -7.49 -24.31
N ASN A 781 12.49 -6.50 -23.55
CA ASN A 781 13.32 -5.55 -22.83
C ASN A 781 14.23 -6.28 -21.82
N ALA A 782 13.70 -7.26 -21.07
CA ALA A 782 14.49 -8.05 -20.13
C ALA A 782 15.55 -8.91 -20.82
N ASN A 783 15.19 -9.60 -21.93
CA ASN A 783 16.14 -10.38 -22.72
C ASN A 783 17.20 -9.50 -23.39
N TYR A 784 16.84 -8.28 -23.80
CA TYR A 784 17.78 -7.31 -24.35
C TYR A 784 18.83 -6.88 -23.32
N ILE A 785 18.38 -6.50 -22.09
CA ILE A 785 19.29 -6.17 -20.98
C ILE A 785 20.19 -7.37 -20.66
N ALA A 786 19.61 -8.56 -20.57
CA ALA A 786 20.36 -9.78 -20.29
C ALA A 786 21.46 -10.04 -21.34
N ALA A 787 21.14 -9.83 -22.63
CA ALA A 787 22.13 -9.97 -23.71
C ALA A 787 23.22 -8.89 -23.68
N ARG A 788 22.84 -7.63 -23.36
CA ARG A 788 23.79 -6.50 -23.24
C ARG A 788 24.78 -6.66 -22.08
N LEU A 789 24.30 -7.18 -20.94
CA LEU A 789 25.09 -7.24 -19.69
C LEU A 789 25.86 -8.53 -19.50
N ASP A 790 25.52 -9.63 -20.15
CA ASP A 790 26.04 -10.97 -19.86
C ASP A 790 27.58 -11.09 -19.91
N ALA A 791 28.23 -10.40 -20.86
CA ALA A 791 29.68 -10.37 -20.97
C ALA A 791 30.39 -9.60 -19.84
N HIS A 792 29.67 -8.78 -19.09
CA HIS A 792 30.18 -7.89 -18.06
C HIS A 792 29.75 -8.32 -16.66
N PHE A 793 28.51 -8.78 -16.53
CA PHE A 793 27.86 -9.33 -15.33
C PHE A 793 27.09 -10.58 -15.73
N PRO A 794 27.58 -11.79 -15.43
CA PRO A 794 26.91 -13.02 -15.84
C PRO A 794 25.45 -13.05 -15.41
N VAL A 795 24.55 -13.42 -16.33
CA VAL A 795 23.14 -13.64 -16.01
C VAL A 795 23.01 -15.00 -15.34
N LEU A 796 22.54 -15.02 -14.09
CA LEU A 796 22.61 -16.18 -13.20
C LEU A 796 21.66 -17.31 -13.62
N TYR A 797 20.44 -16.96 -14.02
CA TYR A 797 19.41 -17.94 -14.37
C TYR A 797 18.87 -17.68 -15.79
N ARG A 798 18.70 -18.76 -16.52
CA ARG A 798 18.12 -18.80 -17.88
C ARG A 798 17.41 -20.12 -18.07
N ASN A 799 16.36 -20.13 -18.89
CA ASN A 799 15.76 -21.39 -19.31
C ASN A 799 16.70 -22.20 -20.24
N ALA A 800 16.32 -23.42 -20.59
CA ALA A 800 17.11 -24.32 -21.44
C ALA A 800 17.46 -23.74 -22.83
N ARG A 801 16.75 -22.69 -23.27
CA ARG A 801 16.99 -21.99 -24.55
C ARG A 801 17.78 -20.68 -24.37
N GLY A 802 18.31 -20.42 -23.17
CA GLY A 802 19.12 -19.25 -22.88
C GLY A 802 18.33 -17.96 -22.68
N ARG A 803 17.01 -18.04 -22.40
CA ARG A 803 16.11 -16.88 -22.24
C ARG A 803 15.73 -16.61 -20.80
N VAL A 804 15.39 -15.36 -20.52
CA VAL A 804 14.77 -14.89 -19.28
C VAL A 804 13.31 -14.48 -19.53
N ALA A 805 12.50 -14.38 -18.48
CA ALA A 805 11.12 -13.90 -18.56
C ALA A 805 11.09 -12.36 -18.70
N HIS A 806 10.35 -11.66 -17.86
CA HIS A 806 10.25 -10.18 -17.86
C HIS A 806 11.31 -9.49 -16.99
N GLU A 807 12.15 -10.25 -16.31
CA GLU A 807 13.22 -9.78 -15.43
C GLU A 807 14.43 -10.72 -15.53
N CYS A 808 15.60 -10.25 -15.11
CA CYS A 808 16.80 -11.06 -15.07
C CYS A 808 17.64 -10.79 -13.81
N ILE A 809 18.42 -11.78 -13.39
CA ILE A 809 19.35 -11.65 -12.27
C ILE A 809 20.78 -11.67 -12.81
N VAL A 810 21.53 -10.59 -12.55
CA VAL A 810 22.96 -10.54 -12.83
C VAL A 810 23.78 -10.81 -11.57
N ASP A 811 24.91 -11.50 -11.75
CA ASP A 811 25.76 -12.00 -10.65
C ASP A 811 27.08 -11.23 -10.52
N PRO A 812 27.18 -10.22 -9.65
CA PRO A 812 28.43 -9.53 -9.36
C PRO A 812 29.29 -10.22 -8.30
N ARG A 813 28.92 -11.38 -7.75
CA ARG A 813 29.69 -12.09 -6.71
C ARG A 813 31.11 -12.45 -7.13
N PRO A 814 31.39 -12.88 -8.39
CA PRO A 814 32.77 -13.08 -8.84
C PRO A 814 33.61 -11.81 -8.75
N LEU A 815 33.01 -10.63 -9.05
CA LEU A 815 33.70 -9.33 -8.98
C LEU A 815 33.99 -8.93 -7.54
N LYS A 816 33.15 -9.29 -6.58
CA LYS A 816 33.46 -9.12 -5.15
C LYS A 816 34.68 -9.92 -4.73
N ALA A 817 34.85 -11.14 -5.26
CA ALA A 817 35.99 -11.98 -4.95
C ALA A 817 37.31 -11.43 -5.54
N SER A 818 37.29 -10.86 -6.76
CA SER A 818 38.48 -10.33 -7.44
C SER A 818 38.86 -8.90 -7.02
N SER A 819 37.89 -8.04 -6.70
CA SER A 819 38.12 -6.61 -6.47
C SER A 819 37.73 -6.10 -5.08
N GLY A 820 36.94 -6.86 -4.31
CA GLY A 820 36.36 -6.42 -3.06
C GLY A 820 35.11 -5.51 -3.22
N VAL A 821 34.70 -5.19 -4.44
CA VAL A 821 33.49 -4.36 -4.71
C VAL A 821 32.22 -5.15 -4.39
N THR A 822 31.36 -4.57 -3.62
CA THR A 822 30.08 -5.19 -3.22
C THR A 822 28.93 -4.77 -4.12
N VAL A 823 27.82 -5.52 -4.07
CA VAL A 823 26.58 -5.15 -4.77
C VAL A 823 26.05 -3.78 -4.32
N ASP A 824 26.25 -3.43 -3.05
CA ASP A 824 25.89 -2.10 -2.50
C ASP A 824 26.75 -0.98 -3.13
N ASP A 825 28.03 -1.21 -3.36
CA ASP A 825 28.90 -0.23 -4.04
C ASP A 825 28.43 0.04 -5.47
N ILE A 826 28.03 -1.00 -6.20
CA ILE A 826 27.47 -0.87 -7.56
C ILE A 826 26.15 -0.08 -7.50
N ALA A 827 25.27 -0.40 -6.56
CA ALA A 827 24.01 0.28 -6.39
C ALA A 827 24.18 1.77 -6.07
N LYS A 828 25.10 2.11 -5.17
CA LYS A 828 25.39 3.52 -4.85
C LYS A 828 26.04 4.25 -6.03
N ARG A 829 26.87 3.57 -6.81
CA ARG A 829 27.48 4.17 -8.01
C ARG A 829 26.46 4.45 -9.11
N LEU A 830 25.42 3.63 -9.26
CA LEU A 830 24.30 3.88 -10.20
C LEU A 830 23.56 5.19 -9.89
N ILE A 831 23.52 5.62 -8.63
CA ILE A 831 22.95 6.93 -8.26
C ILE A 831 23.71 8.08 -8.91
N ASP A 832 25.07 7.98 -9.01
CA ASP A 832 25.87 8.98 -9.72
C ASP A 832 25.57 9.03 -11.22
N TYR A 833 25.08 7.94 -11.81
CA TYR A 833 24.55 7.88 -13.18
C TYR A 833 23.09 8.32 -13.29
N GLY A 834 22.46 8.73 -12.18
CA GLY A 834 21.07 9.17 -12.13
C GLY A 834 20.05 8.05 -12.19
N PHE A 835 20.39 6.86 -11.72
CA PHE A 835 19.48 5.73 -11.64
C PHE A 835 19.16 5.32 -10.20
N HIS A 836 17.92 4.92 -9.98
CA HIS A 836 17.57 4.04 -8.88
C HIS A 836 18.20 2.66 -9.18
N ALA A 837 18.90 2.09 -8.21
CA ALA A 837 19.50 0.78 -8.45
C ALA A 837 18.45 -0.33 -8.51
N PRO A 838 18.72 -1.44 -9.22
CA PRO A 838 17.92 -2.66 -9.18
C PRO A 838 17.80 -3.25 -7.78
N THR A 839 16.89 -4.19 -7.59
CA THR A 839 16.73 -4.92 -6.33
C THR A 839 17.99 -5.70 -5.99
N MET A 840 18.52 -5.45 -4.78
CA MET A 840 19.77 -6.05 -4.30
C MET A 840 19.50 -7.30 -3.46
N SER A 841 20.34 -8.32 -3.64
CA SER A 841 20.43 -9.50 -2.77
C SER A 841 19.10 -10.27 -2.60
N PHE A 842 18.26 -10.24 -3.63
CA PHE A 842 17.00 -10.99 -3.68
C PHE A 842 16.82 -11.62 -5.08
N PRO A 843 16.33 -12.87 -5.19
CA PRO A 843 16.22 -13.87 -4.13
C PRO A 843 17.56 -14.43 -3.68
N VAL A 844 18.63 -14.15 -4.43
CA VAL A 844 19.97 -14.65 -4.17
C VAL A 844 20.86 -13.57 -3.54
N PRO A 845 21.46 -13.81 -2.36
CA PRO A 845 22.35 -12.82 -1.73
C PRO A 845 23.51 -12.41 -2.64
N GLY A 846 23.77 -11.11 -2.72
CA GLY A 846 24.90 -10.55 -3.49
C GLY A 846 24.65 -10.42 -4.99
N THR A 847 23.43 -10.52 -5.46
CA THR A 847 23.03 -10.33 -6.87
C THR A 847 22.21 -9.05 -7.06
N LEU A 848 21.98 -8.69 -8.34
CA LEU A 848 21.06 -7.61 -8.75
C LEU A 848 19.95 -8.20 -9.62
N MET A 849 18.69 -7.94 -9.25
CA MET A 849 17.52 -8.32 -10.04
C MET A 849 17.00 -7.10 -10.80
N ILE A 850 16.90 -7.21 -12.11
CA ILE A 850 16.56 -6.12 -13.03
C ILE A 850 15.26 -6.45 -13.75
N GLU A 851 14.27 -5.60 -13.59
CA GLU A 851 13.00 -5.65 -14.35
C GLU A 851 12.81 -4.32 -15.09
N PRO A 852 13.03 -4.27 -16.42
CA PRO A 852 12.56 -3.17 -17.24
C PRO A 852 11.10 -3.39 -17.60
N THR A 853 10.33 -2.30 -17.64
CA THR A 853 8.93 -2.38 -18.08
C THR A 853 8.80 -2.12 -19.57
N GLU A 854 7.66 -2.43 -20.16
CA GLU A 854 7.36 -2.12 -21.55
C GLU A 854 7.28 -0.61 -21.85
N SER A 855 7.09 0.21 -20.82
CA SER A 855 6.97 1.67 -21.00
C SER A 855 8.32 2.37 -21.18
N GLU A 856 9.42 1.70 -20.90
CA GLU A 856 10.74 2.29 -21.04
C GLU A 856 11.23 2.30 -22.49
N SER A 857 11.80 3.42 -22.90
CA SER A 857 12.37 3.55 -24.23
C SER A 857 13.67 2.77 -24.38
N LYS A 858 13.98 2.30 -25.61
CA LYS A 858 15.27 1.67 -25.87
C LYS A 858 16.46 2.57 -25.48
N ALA A 859 16.33 3.90 -25.69
CA ALA A 859 17.38 4.85 -25.33
C ALA A 859 17.66 4.86 -23.82
N GLU A 860 16.64 4.79 -22.98
CA GLU A 860 16.79 4.74 -21.51
C GLU A 860 17.35 3.38 -21.05
N ILE A 861 16.90 2.28 -21.68
CA ILE A 861 17.44 0.94 -21.44
C ILE A 861 18.94 0.88 -21.83
N ASP A 862 19.30 1.48 -22.97
CA ASP A 862 20.70 1.57 -23.38
C ASP A 862 21.52 2.38 -22.38
N ARG A 863 21.03 3.54 -21.95
CA ARG A 863 21.68 4.39 -20.92
C ARG A 863 21.94 3.60 -19.63
N PHE A 864 20.99 2.79 -19.20
CA PHE A 864 21.17 1.92 -18.03
C PHE A 864 22.23 0.84 -18.26
N CYS A 865 22.20 0.14 -19.40
CA CYS A 865 23.19 -0.87 -19.74
C CYS A 865 24.60 -0.25 -19.85
N ASP A 866 24.73 0.93 -20.48
CA ASP A 866 25.98 1.63 -20.62
C ASP A 866 26.56 2.06 -19.24
N ALA A 867 25.69 2.55 -18.32
CA ALA A 867 26.09 2.85 -16.95
C ALA A 867 26.62 1.60 -16.22
N MET A 868 25.95 0.47 -16.33
CA MET A 868 26.41 -0.80 -15.75
C MET A 868 27.76 -1.23 -16.34
N ILE A 869 27.93 -1.13 -17.65
CA ILE A 869 29.18 -1.48 -18.34
C ILE A 869 30.31 -0.54 -17.91
N ALA A 870 30.04 0.76 -17.79
CA ALA A 870 31.02 1.73 -17.28
C ALA A 870 31.44 1.40 -15.85
N ILE A 871 30.49 1.05 -14.97
CA ILE A 871 30.80 0.57 -13.60
C ILE A 871 31.68 -0.70 -13.65
N ARG A 872 31.44 -1.62 -14.59
CA ARG A 872 32.31 -2.80 -14.76
C ARG A 872 33.74 -2.38 -15.13
N HIS A 873 33.92 -1.36 -15.97
CA HIS A 873 35.26 -0.83 -16.28
C HIS A 873 35.91 -0.18 -15.06
N GLU A 874 35.20 0.57 -14.26
CA GLU A 874 35.68 1.12 -12.97
C GLU A 874 36.15 -0.03 -12.01
N ILE A 875 35.43 -1.16 -11.99
CA ILE A 875 35.81 -2.35 -11.21
C ILE A 875 37.14 -2.93 -11.77
N ALA A 876 37.30 -2.95 -13.10
CA ALA A 876 38.55 -3.43 -13.70
C ALA A 876 39.77 -2.54 -13.33
N GLU A 877 39.58 -1.24 -13.14
CA GLU A 877 40.64 -0.34 -12.65
C GLU A 877 41.08 -0.70 -11.20
N ILE A 878 40.14 -1.20 -10.38
CA ILE A 878 40.46 -1.74 -9.05
C ILE A 878 41.21 -3.07 -9.17
N GLU A 879 40.73 -3.99 -10.01
CA GLU A 879 41.35 -5.27 -10.27
C GLU A 879 42.81 -5.11 -10.79
N SER A 880 43.06 -4.07 -11.62
CA SER A 880 44.41 -3.74 -12.11
C SER A 880 45.33 -3.10 -11.06
N GLY A 881 44.80 -2.74 -9.89
CA GLY A 881 45.53 -2.06 -8.84
C GLY A 881 45.70 -0.54 -9.03
N ARG A 882 45.02 0.08 -10.03
CA ARG A 882 45.03 1.53 -10.20
C ARG A 882 44.35 2.24 -9.03
N TRP A 883 43.24 1.68 -8.51
CA TRP A 883 42.58 2.14 -7.31
C TRP A 883 42.50 1.04 -6.26
N LYS A 884 42.57 1.43 -4.99
CA LYS A 884 42.11 0.56 -3.89
C LYS A 884 40.62 0.65 -3.76
N VAL A 885 39.93 -0.44 -3.42
CA VAL A 885 38.47 -0.45 -3.29
C VAL A 885 37.97 0.62 -2.29
N GLU A 886 38.67 0.78 -1.15
CA GLU A 886 38.32 1.70 -0.09
C GLU A 886 38.35 3.18 -0.52
N THR A 887 39.20 3.52 -1.53
CA THR A 887 39.37 4.89 -2.02
C THR A 887 38.85 5.09 -3.44
N SER A 888 38.12 4.10 -3.99
CA SER A 888 37.56 4.13 -5.34
C SER A 888 36.29 5.03 -5.44
N PRO A 889 35.91 5.46 -6.66
CA PRO A 889 34.66 6.14 -6.89
C PRO A 889 33.44 5.34 -6.42
N LEU A 890 33.47 4.01 -6.53
CA LEU A 890 32.39 3.12 -6.12
C LEU A 890 32.15 3.15 -4.61
N ARG A 891 33.23 3.15 -3.80
CA ARG A 891 33.13 3.17 -2.33
C ARG A 891 32.68 4.52 -1.80
N HIS A 892 33.03 5.62 -2.50
CA HIS A 892 32.65 6.96 -2.13
C HIS A 892 31.30 7.40 -2.69
N ALA A 893 30.72 6.63 -3.61
CA ALA A 893 29.39 6.92 -4.16
C ALA A 893 28.28 6.82 -3.10
N PRO A 894 27.19 7.61 -3.22
CA PRO A 894 26.98 8.64 -4.23
C PRO A 894 27.75 9.94 -3.93
N HIS A 895 28.19 10.63 -5.00
CA HIS A 895 28.83 11.94 -4.91
C HIS A 895 27.79 13.06 -4.89
N THR A 896 28.00 14.04 -4.02
CA THR A 896 27.08 15.16 -3.81
C THR A 896 27.64 16.47 -4.36
N VAL A 897 26.82 17.52 -4.39
CA VAL A 897 27.29 18.88 -4.72
C VAL A 897 28.45 19.32 -3.80
N HIS A 898 28.44 18.90 -2.54
CA HIS A 898 29.52 19.22 -1.61
C HIS A 898 30.85 18.58 -2.02
N ASP A 899 30.82 17.40 -2.61
CA ASP A 899 32.05 16.73 -3.09
C ASP A 899 32.72 17.50 -4.21
N ILE A 900 31.95 18.08 -5.15
CA ILE A 900 32.53 18.89 -6.22
C ILE A 900 32.94 20.30 -5.75
N ALA A 901 32.26 20.85 -4.74
CA ALA A 901 32.52 22.18 -4.21
C ALA A 901 33.63 22.23 -3.16
N ASP A 902 34.07 21.09 -2.63
CA ASP A 902 35.14 21.00 -1.63
C ASP A 902 36.49 21.36 -2.25
N ASP A 903 37.17 22.36 -1.68
CA ASP A 903 38.53 22.79 -2.14
C ASP A 903 39.57 21.68 -1.90
N ASN A 904 39.38 20.83 -0.90
CA ASN A 904 40.33 19.80 -0.47
C ASN A 904 40.02 18.43 -1.02
N TRP A 905 40.18 18.20 -2.33
CA TRP A 905 40.02 16.91 -2.96
C TRP A 905 41.23 15.99 -2.75
N GLN A 906 41.11 15.04 -1.85
CA GLN A 906 42.23 14.11 -1.51
C GLN A 906 42.01 12.68 -2.08
N ARG A 907 41.06 12.50 -3.01
CA ARG A 907 40.77 11.18 -3.60
C ARG A 907 41.70 10.84 -4.75
N PRO A 908 42.06 9.57 -5.00
CA PRO A 908 43.02 9.16 -6.05
C PRO A 908 42.43 9.24 -7.47
N TYR A 909 41.20 9.71 -7.64
CA TYR A 909 40.56 9.94 -8.93
C TYR A 909 40.16 11.42 -9.04
N SER A 910 39.86 11.87 -10.28
CA SER A 910 39.48 13.26 -10.50
C SER A 910 38.03 13.54 -10.03
N ARG A 911 37.70 14.84 -9.77
CA ARG A 911 36.33 15.25 -9.53
C ARG A 911 35.40 14.88 -10.70
N ALA A 912 35.92 14.93 -11.92
CA ALA A 912 35.16 14.54 -13.11
C ALA A 912 34.80 13.05 -13.04
N ASP A 913 35.77 12.15 -12.78
CA ASP A 913 35.52 10.71 -12.68
C ASP A 913 34.55 10.36 -11.54
N GLY A 914 34.63 11.08 -10.43
CA GLY A 914 33.72 10.91 -9.30
C GLY A 914 32.31 11.42 -9.58
N CYS A 915 32.21 12.73 -9.90
CA CYS A 915 30.95 13.43 -9.95
C CYS A 915 30.24 13.38 -11.32
N PHE A 916 30.97 13.15 -12.40
CA PHE A 916 30.44 13.08 -13.77
C PHE A 916 30.97 11.83 -14.48
N PRO A 917 30.58 10.62 -14.04
CA PRO A 917 31.02 9.40 -14.69
C PRO A 917 30.66 9.37 -16.17
N ASP A 918 31.35 8.53 -16.95
CA ASP A 918 31.21 8.45 -18.41
C ASP A 918 29.76 8.30 -18.86
N GLY A 919 29.35 9.10 -19.86
CA GLY A 919 27.97 9.14 -20.37
C GLY A 919 27.00 10.00 -19.57
N THR A 920 27.44 10.63 -18.47
CA THR A 920 26.57 11.50 -17.67
C THR A 920 26.58 12.93 -18.23
N SER A 921 25.37 13.52 -18.43
CA SER A 921 25.23 14.94 -18.77
C SER A 921 25.73 15.81 -17.62
N ARG A 922 26.60 16.76 -17.91
CA ARG A 922 27.06 17.73 -16.90
C ARG A 922 26.04 18.82 -16.59
N THR A 923 25.15 19.08 -17.52
CA THR A 923 24.14 20.15 -17.39
C THR A 923 22.82 19.63 -16.81
N ASP A 924 22.57 18.32 -16.90
CA ASP A 924 21.31 17.69 -16.50
C ASP A 924 21.57 16.53 -15.52
N LYS A 925 22.51 16.72 -14.61
CA LYS A 925 22.87 15.73 -13.61
C LYS A 925 21.90 15.78 -12.43
N TYR A 926 21.39 14.63 -12.03
CA TYR A 926 20.77 14.48 -10.72
C TYR A 926 21.88 14.48 -9.62
N TRP A 927 21.79 15.41 -8.70
CA TRP A 927 22.66 15.49 -7.54
C TRP A 927 21.99 14.84 -6.32
N CYS A 928 22.60 13.77 -5.84
CA CYS A 928 22.15 13.13 -4.61
C CYS A 928 22.27 14.10 -3.44
N PRO A 929 21.22 14.27 -2.61
CA PRO A 929 21.22 15.27 -1.54
C PRO A 929 22.14 14.92 -0.37
N VAL A 930 22.46 13.63 -0.16
CA VAL A 930 23.32 13.12 0.92
C VAL A 930 24.32 12.11 0.37
N GLY A 931 25.45 11.97 1.04
CA GLY A 931 26.39 10.87 0.78
C GLY A 931 25.82 9.53 1.27
N ARG A 932 26.65 8.47 1.22
CA ARG A 932 26.25 7.14 1.68
C ARG A 932 25.78 7.17 3.14
N VAL A 933 24.56 6.69 3.39
CA VAL A 933 23.94 6.71 4.72
C VAL A 933 24.49 5.60 5.61
N ASP A 934 24.84 5.95 6.85
CA ASP A 934 25.28 4.97 7.86
C ASP A 934 24.07 4.32 8.55
N ASN A 935 23.72 3.12 8.06
CA ASN A 935 22.60 2.35 8.60
C ASN A 935 22.87 1.84 10.03
N VAL A 936 24.12 1.53 10.36
CA VAL A 936 24.49 0.99 11.68
C VAL A 936 24.40 2.07 12.75
N TYR A 937 24.88 3.28 12.44
CA TYR A 937 24.75 4.42 13.32
C TYR A 937 23.28 4.71 13.64
N GLY A 938 22.42 4.78 12.61
CA GLY A 938 21.00 5.08 12.79
C GLY A 938 20.23 4.03 13.59
N ASP A 939 20.58 2.73 13.51
CA ASP A 939 19.95 1.68 14.33
C ASP A 939 20.44 1.70 15.79
N ARG A 940 21.66 2.16 16.04
CA ARG A 940 22.21 2.32 17.39
C ARG A 940 21.70 3.60 18.08
N ASN A 941 21.39 4.64 17.32
CA ASN A 941 20.96 5.95 17.77
C ASN A 941 19.56 6.26 17.21
N LEU A 942 18.58 5.46 17.57
CA LEU A 942 17.25 5.49 16.96
C LEU A 942 16.49 6.77 17.31
N VAL A 943 16.21 7.59 16.31
CA VAL A 943 15.35 8.79 16.38
C VAL A 943 14.28 8.64 15.29
N CYS A 944 13.00 8.57 15.67
CA CYS A 944 11.87 8.28 14.77
C CYS A 944 10.80 9.38 14.74
N SER A 945 11.02 10.48 15.40
CA SER A 945 10.19 11.69 15.37
C SER A 945 11.09 12.92 15.35
N CYS A 946 10.57 14.05 14.94
CA CYS A 946 11.33 15.30 14.96
C CYS A 946 11.81 15.61 16.36
N PRO A 947 13.12 15.92 16.56
CA PRO A 947 13.65 16.27 17.88
C PRO A 947 12.93 17.49 18.46
N LEU A 948 12.86 17.60 19.76
CA LEU A 948 12.31 18.79 20.39
C LEU A 948 13.18 20.01 20.06
N VAL A 949 12.58 21.21 20.00
CA VAL A 949 13.30 22.47 19.70
C VAL A 949 14.45 22.69 20.69
N GLU A 950 14.28 22.26 21.93
CA GLU A 950 15.29 22.33 23.00
C GLU A 950 16.53 21.46 22.73
N ASP A 951 16.37 20.34 22.03
CA ASP A 951 17.48 19.46 21.65
C ASP A 951 18.39 20.11 20.60
N TYR A 952 17.86 21.01 19.76
CA TYR A 952 18.66 21.77 18.80
C TYR A 952 19.53 22.84 19.48
N ALA A 953 19.08 23.38 20.61
CA ALA A 953 19.86 24.33 21.38
C ALA A 953 21.07 23.68 22.05
N GLN A 954 20.96 22.45 22.51
CA GLN A 954 22.07 21.68 23.12
C GLN A 954 23.10 21.20 22.11
N ALA A 955 22.72 20.98 20.84
CA ALA A 955 23.65 20.58 19.77
C ALA A 955 24.43 21.77 19.17
N ALA A 956 24.04 23.00 19.50
CA ALA A 956 24.71 24.23 19.06
C ALA A 956 25.77 24.76 20.09
N GLU A 957 25.81 24.21 21.31
CA GLU A 957 26.85 24.40 22.31
C GLU A 957 27.96 23.32 22.23
#